data_f2413885911edd620af48976d23d50d3
#
_entry.id   f2413885911edd620af48976d23d50d3
#
_cell.length_a   1.000
_cell.length_b   1.000
_cell.length_c   1.000
_cell.angle_alpha   90.00
_cell.angle_beta   90.00
_cell.angle_gamma   90.00
#
_symmetry.space_group_name_H-M   'P 1'
#
loop_
_entity.id
_entity.type
_entity.pdbx_description
1 polymer ?
#
loop_
_entity_poly.entity_id
_entity_poly.type
_entity_poly.pdbx_seq_one_letter_code
_entity_poly.pdbx_strand_id
1 'polypeptide(L)'
;VTAGPPRDPAPQPTALGAQDRRLLDALVERIFPRGGVPETPGAVAMGAAAYIDAALAGPYARHLGEYQSLLAAVGGQFPSLPPAQQDAIIARLESGTLDQPEAERQRAFFDLLWRHLREGLFCDPAHGGNRDFVGWRTIGFPGAQFGYRAEEQALDARVERPPAARRDLPEAARLPTLPPPARQETRPRPADVVIIGGGFVGAVVAHRLVRSGREVVMLEAGPPRDGRERVMDELLATSVRNIGGDAKFNDEIPTWRRNAAETAMPVRPGQGLETALGGNSVAWGAAAMRFYEDDFRIRSATAARYGEAAIPAASSLDDWPLSYADLAPYYDAAEDLLGVSGLAGANPFEAPRAAPYAMPPLRTSGLGALFAEAAGREGYHPFPLPAAILTAPWRGRHACTYCSFCSRFGCHVDAKASAQNTVLAEAMEGGQLRLVTGARVLSIVTDDSGAAVGVRYRDAAGEHRQDGGTIVLAAYAFENARLLLLSRGRRHGRGLGNETGQVGRHYMTRQQPAVFAQFEGRRLNRFIGPTAQAMAIADLSADHFDHRGLGFIRGGRIAAFNQYLPIEASGILPPGMPRWGAAWRDFFRGSYNETAMLFIDPEILPYATNRLDLDPDHADRLGRPVIRITFDIGDNERRLIAFLQEAATRIATAMGATRLWRRPPLTGPISTHDVGGTRMGDDAERAVVDSLGGVHDTPGLFVLGGSTFVSLPAVNPTLTILALALRAADHIAGKAPMR
;
A
#
# COMPACT_ATOMS: atom_id res chain seq x y z
N VAL A 1 -16.25 37.06 3.73
CA VAL A 1 -16.60 36.59 5.07
C VAL A 1 -15.31 36.60 5.87
N THR A 2 -15.17 37.58 6.79
CA THR A 2 -14.02 37.69 7.70
C THR A 2 -14.11 36.55 8.70
N ALA A 3 -13.11 35.64 8.67
CA ALA A 3 -12.98 34.59 9.66
C ALA A 3 -12.76 35.22 11.04
N GLY A 4 -13.61 34.88 12.01
CA GLY A 4 -13.42 35.25 13.41
C GLY A 4 -12.13 34.68 13.97
N PRO A 5 -11.62 35.21 15.11
CA PRO A 5 -10.38 34.72 15.70
C PRO A 5 -10.47 33.23 15.99
N PRO A 6 -9.35 32.50 15.83
CA PRO A 6 -9.31 31.07 16.08
C PRO A 6 -9.76 30.79 17.52
N ARG A 7 -10.75 29.92 17.69
CA ARG A 7 -11.11 29.42 19.02
C ARG A 7 -9.95 28.58 19.52
N ASP A 8 -9.49 28.85 20.74
CA ASP A 8 -8.54 27.99 21.43
C ASP A 8 -9.05 26.53 21.39
N PRO A 9 -8.19 25.57 21.02
CA PRO A 9 -8.59 24.19 21.05
C PRO A 9 -9.01 23.82 22.50
N ALA A 10 -10.09 23.04 22.62
CA ALA A 10 -10.51 22.52 23.90
C ALA A 10 -9.32 21.82 24.62
N PRO A 11 -9.23 21.90 25.96
CA PRO A 11 -8.14 21.25 26.67
C PRO A 11 -8.07 19.77 26.29
N GLN A 12 -6.89 19.34 25.81
CA GLN A 12 -6.66 17.96 25.43
C GLN A 12 -6.64 17.07 26.68
N PRO A 13 -7.23 15.85 26.62
CA PRO A 13 -7.13 14.90 27.73
C PRO A 13 -5.66 14.56 28.01
N THR A 14 -5.30 14.32 29.26
CA THR A 14 -3.96 13.93 29.69
C THR A 14 -3.97 12.54 30.31
N ALA A 15 -2.94 11.72 30.04
CA ALA A 15 -2.79 10.37 30.56
C ALA A 15 -1.65 10.26 31.59
N LEU A 16 -0.64 11.15 31.49
CA LEU A 16 0.55 11.10 32.31
C LEU A 16 0.40 11.97 33.59
N GLY A 17 0.93 11.49 34.69
CA GLY A 17 1.08 12.28 35.90
C GLY A 17 2.09 13.43 35.74
N ALA A 18 2.04 14.42 36.59
CA ALA A 18 2.87 15.63 36.47
C ALA A 18 4.39 15.34 36.45
N GLN A 19 4.86 14.30 37.11
CA GLN A 19 6.27 13.90 37.12
C GLN A 19 6.65 13.28 35.76
N ASP A 20 5.88 12.31 35.28
CA ASP A 20 6.13 11.65 33.98
C ASP A 20 6.05 12.66 32.84
N ARG A 21 5.13 13.62 32.96
CA ARG A 21 4.99 14.68 31.97
C ARG A 21 6.23 15.58 31.91
N ARG A 22 6.78 16.00 33.05
CA ARG A 22 8.04 16.78 33.08
C ARG A 22 9.22 16.00 32.49
N LEU A 23 9.25 14.70 32.79
CA LEU A 23 10.28 13.82 32.23
C LEU A 23 10.16 13.66 30.74
N LEU A 24 8.93 13.45 30.22
CA LEU A 24 8.66 13.39 28.78
C LEU A 24 9.03 14.71 28.09
N ASP A 25 8.66 15.87 28.67
CA ASP A 25 9.03 17.18 28.12
C ASP A 25 10.56 17.32 27.97
N ALA A 26 11.33 16.96 29.00
CA ALA A 26 12.79 17.03 28.94
C ALA A 26 13.39 16.06 27.91
N LEU A 27 12.84 14.85 27.82
CA LEU A 27 13.30 13.81 26.92
C LEU A 27 13.06 14.20 25.45
N VAL A 28 11.84 14.62 25.08
CA VAL A 28 11.53 15.01 23.69
C VAL A 28 12.25 16.30 23.28
N GLU A 29 12.44 17.25 24.22
CA GLU A 29 13.22 18.47 23.97
C GLU A 29 14.69 18.14 23.67
N ARG A 30 15.24 17.11 24.32
CA ARG A 30 16.61 16.68 24.05
C ARG A 30 16.75 15.91 22.76
N ILE A 31 15.71 15.15 22.38
CA ILE A 31 15.65 14.43 21.10
C ILE A 31 15.50 15.40 19.92
N PHE A 32 14.69 16.46 20.06
CA PHE A 32 14.55 17.51 19.02
C PHE A 32 14.73 18.89 19.69
N PRO A 33 15.99 19.32 19.89
CA PRO A 33 16.28 20.51 20.67
C PRO A 33 16.07 21.81 19.89
N ARG A 34 15.76 22.89 20.61
CA ARG A 34 15.80 24.25 20.08
C ARG A 34 17.19 24.58 19.50
N GLY A 35 17.26 25.36 18.41
CA GLY A 35 18.51 25.88 17.86
C GLY A 35 18.59 25.84 16.32
N GLY A 36 19.81 25.90 15.79
CA GLY A 36 20.05 25.98 14.33
C GLY A 36 20.01 27.41 13.80
N VAL A 37 20.33 27.57 12.50
CA VAL A 37 20.27 28.85 11.80
C VAL A 37 19.48 28.66 10.49
N PRO A 38 18.32 29.31 10.32
CA PRO A 38 17.57 30.09 11.30
C PRO A 38 17.16 29.25 12.52
N GLU A 39 16.88 29.90 13.64
CA GLU A 39 16.52 29.22 14.88
C GLU A 39 15.21 28.41 14.72
N THR A 40 15.27 27.13 15.07
CA THR A 40 14.14 26.21 15.07
C THR A 40 13.69 25.99 16.53
N PRO A 41 12.41 26.16 16.87
CA PRO A 41 11.88 25.80 18.18
C PRO A 41 12.10 24.32 18.50
N GLY A 42 12.25 23.99 19.79
CA GLY A 42 12.36 22.60 20.23
C GLY A 42 11.00 21.89 20.31
N ALA A 43 11.04 20.59 20.57
CA ALA A 43 9.86 19.72 20.57
C ALA A 43 8.75 20.17 21.52
N VAL A 44 9.10 20.69 22.70
CA VAL A 44 8.12 21.17 23.69
C VAL A 44 7.38 22.42 23.18
N ALA A 45 8.11 23.38 22.61
CA ALA A 45 7.52 24.58 22.03
C ALA A 45 6.62 24.26 20.83
N MET A 46 6.96 23.24 20.05
CA MET A 46 6.14 22.73 18.95
C MET A 46 4.89 21.95 19.42
N GLY A 47 4.77 21.64 20.72
CA GLY A 47 3.64 20.92 21.28
C GLY A 47 3.74 19.39 21.20
N ALA A 48 4.89 18.83 20.83
CA ALA A 48 5.01 17.39 20.61
C ALA A 48 4.77 16.55 21.87
N ALA A 49 5.24 16.98 23.03
CA ALA A 49 4.98 16.28 24.28
C ALA A 49 3.49 16.34 24.67
N ALA A 50 2.80 17.46 24.39
CA ALA A 50 1.36 17.59 24.62
C ALA A 50 0.57 16.64 23.72
N TYR A 51 0.98 16.53 22.46
CA TYR A 51 0.42 15.56 21.52
C TYR A 51 0.57 14.12 22.04
N ILE A 52 1.77 13.71 22.46
CA ILE A 52 2.03 12.35 22.96
C ILE A 52 1.13 12.05 24.16
N ASP A 53 1.04 12.95 25.13
CA ASP A 53 0.22 12.78 26.33
C ASP A 53 -1.28 12.64 25.97
N ALA A 54 -1.79 13.51 25.11
CA ALA A 54 -3.16 13.41 24.62
C ALA A 54 -3.43 12.13 23.81
N ALA A 55 -2.48 11.69 23.00
CA ALA A 55 -2.58 10.46 22.24
C ALA A 55 -2.59 9.21 23.14
N LEU A 56 -1.85 9.23 24.27
CA LEU A 56 -1.87 8.19 25.29
C LEU A 56 -3.19 8.17 26.09
N ALA A 57 -3.90 9.28 26.18
CA ALA A 57 -5.26 9.30 26.73
C ALA A 57 -6.34 8.83 25.72
N GLY A 58 -5.97 8.64 24.46
CA GLY A 58 -6.86 8.31 23.34
C GLY A 58 -6.38 7.14 22.51
N PRO A 59 -6.02 7.37 21.23
CA PRO A 59 -5.75 6.29 20.28
C PRO A 59 -4.55 5.40 20.65
N TYR A 60 -3.65 5.86 21.49
CA TYR A 60 -2.46 5.13 21.95
C TYR A 60 -2.54 4.67 23.42
N ALA A 61 -3.73 4.65 24.03
CA ALA A 61 -3.93 4.26 25.42
C ALA A 61 -3.29 2.89 25.78
N ARG A 62 -3.23 1.96 24.84
CA ARG A 62 -2.56 0.66 25.02
C ARG A 62 -1.05 0.76 25.33
N HIS A 63 -0.40 1.87 24.97
CA HIS A 63 1.03 2.10 25.21
C HIS A 63 1.32 2.85 26.51
N LEU A 64 0.29 3.26 27.27
CA LEU A 64 0.47 4.06 28.49
C LEU A 64 1.38 3.38 29.51
N GLY A 65 1.14 2.09 29.81
CA GLY A 65 1.96 1.33 30.76
C GLY A 65 3.42 1.16 30.30
N GLU A 66 3.65 1.06 28.99
CA GLU A 66 4.98 1.01 28.40
C GLU A 66 5.71 2.34 28.59
N TYR A 67 5.03 3.47 28.34
CA TYR A 67 5.58 4.81 28.59
C TYR A 67 5.94 5.00 30.07
N GLN A 68 5.04 4.68 30.99
CA GLN A 68 5.29 4.80 32.42
C GLN A 68 6.51 3.98 32.88
N SER A 69 6.60 2.72 32.43
CA SER A 69 7.71 1.83 32.76
C SER A 69 9.06 2.38 32.30
N LEU A 70 9.11 2.93 31.10
CA LEU A 70 10.36 3.39 30.50
C LEU A 70 10.74 4.81 30.91
N LEU A 71 9.78 5.69 31.19
CA LEU A 71 10.07 6.97 31.85
C LEU A 71 10.67 6.73 33.22
N ALA A 72 10.16 5.76 33.99
CA ALA A 72 10.76 5.37 35.27
C ALA A 72 12.21 4.86 35.11
N ALA A 73 12.51 4.09 34.05
CA ALA A 73 13.87 3.62 33.79
C ALA A 73 14.84 4.74 33.36
N VAL A 74 14.37 5.76 32.64
CA VAL A 74 15.15 6.97 32.31
C VAL A 74 15.54 7.73 33.57
N GLY A 75 14.67 7.72 34.60
CA GLY A 75 14.92 8.26 35.94
C GLY A 75 14.49 9.70 36.13
N GLY A 76 13.85 9.97 37.25
CA GLY A 76 13.24 11.28 37.55
C GLY A 76 14.21 12.46 37.62
N GLN A 77 15.54 12.20 37.76
CA GLN A 77 16.59 13.24 37.73
C GLN A 77 16.95 13.71 36.34
N PHE A 78 16.54 13.00 35.28
CA PHE A 78 16.91 13.32 33.89
C PHE A 78 16.75 14.80 33.53
N PRO A 79 15.66 15.51 33.87
CA PRO A 79 15.48 16.91 33.52
C PRO A 79 16.53 17.86 34.15
N SER A 80 17.17 17.46 35.26
CA SER A 80 18.16 18.27 35.98
C SER A 80 19.60 17.91 35.59
N LEU A 81 19.80 16.87 34.79
CA LEU A 81 21.15 16.46 34.40
C LEU A 81 21.77 17.43 33.36
N PRO A 82 23.10 17.58 33.38
CA PRO A 82 23.79 18.29 32.30
C PRO A 82 23.51 17.68 30.92
N PRO A 83 23.50 18.47 29.85
CA PRO A 83 23.20 18.00 28.47
C PRO A 83 23.95 16.74 28.03
N ALA A 84 25.25 16.65 28.32
CA ALA A 84 26.06 15.48 27.97
C ALA A 84 25.60 14.17 28.66
N GLN A 85 25.11 14.27 29.90
CA GLN A 85 24.57 13.11 30.62
C GLN A 85 23.19 12.72 30.08
N GLN A 86 22.35 13.69 29.73
CA GLN A 86 21.08 13.43 29.03
C GLN A 86 21.33 12.70 27.70
N ASP A 87 22.31 13.14 26.90
CA ASP A 87 22.70 12.49 25.64
C ASP A 87 23.16 11.06 25.86
N ALA A 88 23.98 10.81 26.90
CA ALA A 88 24.43 9.46 27.24
C ALA A 88 23.26 8.53 27.59
N ILE A 89 22.23 9.02 28.30
CA ILE A 89 21.03 8.24 28.63
C ILE A 89 20.22 7.95 27.34
N ILE A 90 20.03 8.92 26.47
CA ILE A 90 19.30 8.72 25.21
C ILE A 90 20.04 7.71 24.32
N ALA A 91 21.36 7.81 24.20
CA ALA A 91 22.16 6.84 23.44
C ALA A 91 22.06 5.42 24.01
N ARG A 92 22.06 5.29 25.33
CA ARG A 92 21.84 3.99 26.02
C ARG A 92 20.43 3.45 25.81
N LEU A 93 19.41 4.30 25.85
CA LEU A 93 18.04 3.91 25.54
C LEU A 93 17.89 3.42 24.09
N GLU A 94 18.45 4.16 23.13
CA GLU A 94 18.44 3.82 21.72
C GLU A 94 19.17 2.48 21.42
N SER A 95 20.32 2.27 22.08
CA SER A 95 21.09 1.03 21.93
C SER A 95 20.57 -0.15 22.76
N GLY A 96 19.63 0.09 23.70
CA GLY A 96 19.11 -0.91 24.63
C GLY A 96 20.09 -1.29 25.73
N THR A 97 20.90 -0.34 26.24
CA THR A 97 21.93 -0.57 27.26
C THR A 97 21.68 0.13 28.60
N LEU A 98 20.45 0.59 28.85
CA LEU A 98 20.01 0.97 30.19
C LEU A 98 19.93 -0.26 31.08
N ASP A 99 20.09 -0.08 32.41
CA ASP A 99 20.19 -1.18 33.34
C ASP A 99 18.88 -2.01 33.45
N GLN A 100 17.74 -1.40 33.21
CA GLN A 100 16.38 -1.99 33.22
C GLN A 100 15.45 -1.11 32.37
N PRO A 101 14.45 -1.63 31.70
CA PRO A 101 14.10 -3.01 31.37
C PRO A 101 14.98 -3.62 30.25
N GLU A 102 14.65 -4.85 29.78
CA GLU A 102 15.42 -5.60 28.77
C GLU A 102 15.77 -4.79 27.51
N ALA A 103 16.93 -5.06 26.93
CA ALA A 103 17.51 -4.33 25.81
C ALA A 103 16.59 -4.21 24.59
N GLU A 104 15.88 -5.28 24.23
CA GLU A 104 14.95 -5.28 23.09
C GLU A 104 13.76 -4.37 23.34
N ARG A 105 13.23 -4.39 24.56
CA ARG A 105 12.13 -3.52 24.98
C ARG A 105 12.51 -2.04 24.99
N GLN A 106 13.76 -1.71 25.37
CA GLN A 106 14.27 -0.33 25.31
C GLN A 106 14.34 0.18 23.88
N ARG A 107 14.90 -0.63 22.95
CA ARG A 107 14.97 -0.26 21.54
C ARG A 107 13.58 -0.08 20.93
N ALA A 108 12.67 -1.01 21.20
CA ALA A 108 11.28 -0.92 20.73
C ALA A 108 10.58 0.34 21.26
N PHE A 109 10.82 0.70 22.52
CA PHE A 109 10.29 1.94 23.09
C PHE A 109 10.90 3.20 22.46
N PHE A 110 12.22 3.22 22.24
CA PHE A 110 12.85 4.37 21.56
C PHE A 110 12.24 4.55 20.17
N ASP A 111 12.03 3.47 19.42
CA ASP A 111 11.38 3.51 18.12
C ASP A 111 9.94 4.04 18.20
N LEU A 112 9.19 3.63 19.23
CA LEU A 112 7.84 4.10 19.51
C LEU A 112 7.82 5.59 19.87
N LEU A 113 8.67 6.01 20.80
CA LEU A 113 8.81 7.41 21.23
C LEU A 113 9.20 8.30 20.03
N TRP A 114 10.20 7.88 19.25
CA TRP A 114 10.66 8.61 18.09
C TRP A 114 9.57 8.74 17.01
N ARG A 115 8.75 7.71 16.82
CA ARG A 115 7.59 7.78 15.94
C ARG A 115 6.56 8.79 16.46
N HIS A 116 6.14 8.68 17.70
CA HIS A 116 5.16 9.59 18.29
C HIS A 116 5.67 11.03 18.36
N LEU A 117 6.98 11.23 18.58
CA LEU A 117 7.59 12.55 18.52
C LEU A 117 7.47 13.16 17.12
N ARG A 118 7.80 12.43 16.07
CA ARG A 118 7.66 12.90 14.67
C ARG A 118 6.20 13.24 14.33
N GLU A 119 5.26 12.44 14.81
CA GLU A 119 3.84 12.73 14.70
C GLU A 119 3.52 14.08 15.38
N GLY A 120 3.94 14.28 16.62
CA GLY A 120 3.71 15.53 17.36
C GLY A 120 4.39 16.76 16.76
N LEU A 121 5.55 16.60 16.13
CA LEU A 121 6.27 17.69 15.45
C LEU A 121 5.58 18.12 14.14
N PHE A 122 4.95 17.19 13.40
CA PHE A 122 4.55 17.43 12.00
C PHE A 122 3.09 17.08 11.68
N CYS A 123 2.26 16.69 12.65
CA CYS A 123 0.83 16.46 12.42
C CYS A 123 0.07 17.75 12.10
N ASP A 124 -1.18 17.59 11.66
CA ASP A 124 -2.13 18.72 11.62
C ASP A 124 -2.30 19.26 13.05
N PRO A 125 -2.23 20.59 13.26
CA PRO A 125 -2.36 21.20 14.60
C PRO A 125 -3.65 20.83 15.35
N ALA A 126 -4.68 20.39 14.64
CA ALA A 126 -5.92 19.88 15.27
C ALA A 126 -5.69 18.68 16.21
N HIS A 127 -4.57 17.97 16.06
CA HIS A 127 -4.18 16.86 16.94
C HIS A 127 -3.41 17.27 18.20
N GLY A 128 -3.14 18.58 18.40
CA GLY A 128 -2.48 19.12 19.59
C GLY A 128 -0.96 19.24 19.50
N GLY A 129 -0.34 18.70 18.42
CA GLY A 129 1.06 18.92 18.06
C GLY A 129 1.26 20.03 17.03
N ASN A 130 2.49 20.21 16.52
CA ASN A 130 2.82 21.18 15.46
C ASN A 130 2.14 22.55 15.69
N ARG A 131 2.22 23.03 16.92
CA ARG A 131 1.54 24.23 17.39
C ARG A 131 1.86 25.42 16.47
N ASP A 132 0.86 26.17 16.07
CA ASP A 132 0.95 27.33 15.17
C ASP A 132 1.68 27.02 13.85
N PHE A 133 1.59 25.76 13.38
CA PHE A 133 2.26 25.27 12.17
C PHE A 133 3.80 25.36 12.21
N VAL A 134 4.40 25.46 13.38
CA VAL A 134 5.85 25.72 13.52
C VAL A 134 6.66 24.61 12.85
N GLY A 135 6.29 23.35 13.04
CA GLY A 135 6.96 22.22 12.39
C GLY A 135 6.90 22.32 10.87
N TRP A 136 5.72 22.60 10.32
CA TRP A 136 5.53 22.74 8.87
C TRP A 136 6.30 23.95 8.30
N ARG A 137 6.25 25.10 8.99
CA ARG A 137 7.02 26.29 8.57
C ARG A 137 8.53 26.03 8.57
N THR A 138 9.01 25.27 9.54
CA THR A 138 10.45 24.93 9.66
C THR A 138 10.97 24.20 8.43
N ILE A 139 10.14 23.34 7.83
CA ILE A 139 10.53 22.52 6.66
C ILE A 139 9.95 23.05 5.33
N GLY A 140 9.24 24.18 5.35
CA GLY A 140 8.61 24.76 4.16
C GLY A 140 7.41 23.96 3.60
N PHE A 141 6.72 23.21 4.46
CA PHE A 141 5.49 22.48 4.08
C PHE A 141 4.26 23.36 4.31
N PRO A 142 3.43 23.61 3.27
CA PRO A 142 2.29 24.50 3.40
C PRO A 142 1.03 23.83 3.99
N GLY A 143 1.15 22.61 4.52
CA GLY A 143 0.01 21.89 5.08
C GLY A 143 -0.95 21.34 4.03
N ALA A 144 -2.20 21.19 4.43
CA ALA A 144 -3.26 20.73 3.56
C ALA A 144 -3.65 21.83 2.56
N GLN A 145 -3.43 21.59 1.28
CA GLN A 145 -3.80 22.51 0.19
C GLN A 145 -4.75 21.78 -0.76
N PHE A 146 -5.81 22.47 -1.19
CA PHE A 146 -6.81 21.88 -2.09
C PHE A 146 -6.18 21.44 -3.44
N GLY A 147 -5.15 22.14 -3.90
CA GLY A 147 -4.43 21.81 -5.12
C GLY A 147 -3.33 22.79 -5.44
N TYR A 148 -2.53 22.47 -6.47
CA TYR A 148 -1.41 23.30 -6.91
C TYR A 148 -1.47 23.57 -8.41
N ARG A 149 -1.02 24.77 -8.80
CA ARG A 149 -0.93 25.19 -10.20
C ARG A 149 0.29 24.58 -10.88
N ALA A 150 0.36 24.70 -12.21
CA ALA A 150 1.45 24.14 -13.00
C ALA A 150 2.81 24.77 -12.65
N GLU A 151 2.82 26.10 -12.45
CA GLU A 151 4.04 26.87 -12.15
C GLU A 151 4.65 26.45 -10.81
N GLU A 152 3.82 26.05 -9.84
CA GLU A 152 4.26 25.60 -8.51
C GLU A 152 4.92 24.20 -8.54
N GLN A 153 4.72 23.46 -9.61
CA GLN A 153 5.28 22.11 -9.80
C GLN A 153 6.65 22.13 -10.49
N ALA A 154 7.11 23.29 -10.96
CA ALA A 154 8.40 23.45 -11.58
C ALA A 154 9.53 23.26 -10.54
N LEU A 155 10.70 22.83 -11.03
CA LEU A 155 11.91 22.74 -10.22
C LEU A 155 12.27 24.15 -9.71
N ASP A 156 12.67 24.23 -8.44
CA ASP A 156 13.04 25.46 -7.73
C ASP A 156 11.90 26.50 -7.58
N ALA A 157 10.67 26.16 -7.96
CA ALA A 157 9.53 27.05 -7.77
C ALA A 157 9.34 27.39 -6.28
N ARG A 158 9.12 28.68 -6.01
CA ARG A 158 8.75 29.13 -4.66
C ARG A 158 7.24 29.00 -4.49
N VAL A 159 6.83 28.21 -3.51
CA VAL A 159 5.43 28.06 -3.13
C VAL A 159 5.18 28.90 -1.90
N GLU A 160 4.68 30.10 -2.10
CA GLU A 160 4.38 31.05 -1.03
C GLU A 160 2.89 30.97 -0.68
N ARG A 161 2.56 30.01 0.16
CA ARG A 161 1.21 29.80 0.67
C ARG A 161 1.21 29.79 2.19
N PRO A 162 0.23 30.41 2.85
CA PRO A 162 0.07 30.26 4.29
C PRO A 162 -0.19 28.79 4.61
N PRO A 163 0.42 28.25 5.66
CA PRO A 163 0.09 26.90 6.12
C PRO A 163 -1.40 26.79 6.46
N ALA A 164 -2.03 25.73 5.96
CA ALA A 164 -3.42 25.45 6.20
C ALA A 164 -3.58 24.08 6.86
N ALA A 165 -4.39 24.02 7.92
CA ALA A 165 -4.87 22.78 8.50
C ALA A 165 -6.05 22.23 7.68
N ARG A 166 -6.36 20.97 7.85
CA ARG A 166 -7.52 20.33 7.23
C ARG A 166 -8.82 21.11 7.42
N ARG A 167 -9.03 21.63 8.64
CA ARG A 167 -10.24 22.41 8.98
C ARG A 167 -10.38 23.71 8.21
N ASP A 168 -9.29 24.23 7.65
CA ASP A 168 -9.25 25.51 6.90
C ASP A 168 -9.61 25.31 5.42
N LEU A 169 -9.73 24.05 4.98
CA LEU A 169 -10.12 23.72 3.61
C LEU A 169 -11.65 23.80 3.44
N PRO A 170 -12.13 24.16 2.24
CA PRO A 170 -13.54 24.03 1.92
C PRO A 170 -13.99 22.58 2.09
N GLU A 171 -15.24 22.37 2.51
CA GLU A 171 -15.79 21.02 2.65
C GLU A 171 -15.63 20.28 1.32
N ALA A 172 -14.83 19.21 1.36
CA ALA A 172 -14.51 18.46 0.15
C ALA A 172 -15.80 17.97 -0.51
N ALA A 173 -15.82 17.94 -1.84
CA ALA A 173 -16.94 17.40 -2.58
C ALA A 173 -17.33 16.04 -1.98
N ARG A 174 -18.56 15.93 -1.50
CA ARG A 174 -19.05 14.69 -0.90
C ARG A 174 -18.97 13.60 -1.95
N LEU A 175 -18.51 12.42 -1.55
CA LEU A 175 -18.70 11.21 -2.36
C LEU A 175 -20.15 11.12 -2.78
N PRO A 176 -20.45 10.63 -4.00
CA PRO A 176 -21.76 10.10 -4.26
C PRO A 176 -22.10 9.18 -3.09
N THR A 177 -23.14 9.49 -2.35
CA THR A 177 -23.61 8.63 -1.26
C THR A 177 -24.01 7.34 -1.92
N LEU A 178 -23.20 6.28 -1.69
CA LEU A 178 -23.66 4.95 -2.07
C LEU A 178 -25.00 4.71 -1.40
N PRO A 179 -25.97 4.12 -2.09
CA PRO A 179 -27.21 3.70 -1.46
C PRO A 179 -26.87 2.94 -0.18
N PRO A 180 -27.66 3.07 0.90
CA PRO A 180 -27.40 2.32 2.10
C PRO A 180 -27.35 0.84 1.74
N PRO A 181 -26.42 0.05 2.34
CA PRO A 181 -26.35 -1.38 2.14
C PRO A 181 -27.71 -2.00 2.43
N ALA A 182 -28.07 -3.03 1.69
CA ALA A 182 -29.36 -3.73 1.85
C ALA A 182 -29.56 -4.11 3.34
N ARG A 183 -30.77 -3.89 3.87
CA ARG A 183 -31.12 -4.38 5.20
C ARG A 183 -30.93 -5.89 5.22
N GLN A 184 -30.32 -6.40 6.29
CA GLN A 184 -30.14 -7.83 6.50
C GLN A 184 -31.52 -8.52 6.50
N GLU A 185 -31.68 -9.49 5.61
CA GLU A 185 -32.84 -10.36 5.62
C GLU A 185 -32.63 -11.44 6.67
N THR A 186 -33.66 -11.74 7.47
CA THR A 186 -33.62 -12.82 8.47
C THR A 186 -33.43 -14.21 7.83
N ARG A 187 -33.70 -14.34 6.53
CA ARG A 187 -33.37 -15.51 5.70
C ARG A 187 -32.91 -15.02 4.35
N PRO A 188 -31.57 -15.04 4.08
CA PRO A 188 -31.02 -14.66 2.79
C PRO A 188 -31.60 -15.52 1.66
N ARG A 189 -32.13 -14.88 0.61
CA ARG A 189 -32.59 -15.59 -0.60
C ARG A 189 -31.37 -16.06 -1.40
N PRO A 190 -31.45 -17.23 -2.06
CA PRO A 190 -30.42 -17.64 -3.02
C PRO A 190 -30.18 -16.58 -4.07
N ALA A 191 -28.96 -16.51 -4.60
CA ALA A 191 -28.56 -15.60 -5.66
C ALA A 191 -27.93 -16.40 -6.82
N ASP A 192 -27.89 -15.82 -8.03
CA ASP A 192 -27.13 -16.43 -9.11
C ASP A 192 -25.64 -16.50 -8.75
N VAL A 193 -25.12 -15.41 -8.19
CA VAL A 193 -23.70 -15.29 -7.83
C VAL A 193 -23.53 -14.69 -6.44
N VAL A 194 -22.66 -15.30 -5.62
CA VAL A 194 -22.20 -14.75 -4.34
C VAL A 194 -20.76 -14.33 -4.47
N ILE A 195 -20.47 -13.06 -4.21
CA ILE A 195 -19.12 -12.48 -4.26
C ILE A 195 -18.62 -12.25 -2.83
N ILE A 196 -17.45 -12.78 -2.51
CA ILE A 196 -16.76 -12.61 -1.22
C ILE A 196 -15.72 -11.52 -1.37
N GLY A 197 -15.95 -10.37 -0.76
CA GLY A 197 -15.07 -9.18 -0.80
C GLY A 197 -15.57 -8.07 -1.70
N GLY A 198 -15.77 -6.88 -1.12
CA GLY A 198 -16.22 -5.64 -1.78
C GLY A 198 -15.07 -4.72 -2.23
N GLY A 199 -13.88 -5.29 -2.49
CA GLY A 199 -12.74 -4.58 -3.07
C GLY A 199 -12.90 -4.33 -4.58
N PHE A 200 -11.85 -3.86 -5.27
CA PHE A 200 -11.91 -3.56 -6.71
C PHE A 200 -12.37 -4.75 -7.54
N VAL A 201 -11.81 -5.94 -7.28
CA VAL A 201 -12.14 -7.17 -8.05
C VAL A 201 -13.63 -7.50 -7.90
N GLY A 202 -14.11 -7.61 -6.65
CA GLY A 202 -15.52 -7.92 -6.40
C GLY A 202 -16.47 -6.89 -7.00
N ALA A 203 -16.12 -5.59 -6.90
CA ALA A 203 -16.93 -4.51 -7.46
C ALA A 203 -17.01 -4.55 -9.00
N VAL A 204 -15.88 -4.80 -9.68
CA VAL A 204 -15.83 -4.94 -11.16
C VAL A 204 -16.62 -6.17 -11.62
N VAL A 205 -16.47 -7.30 -10.93
CA VAL A 205 -17.22 -8.52 -11.23
C VAL A 205 -18.73 -8.30 -11.02
N ALA A 206 -19.12 -7.71 -9.89
CA ALA A 206 -20.52 -7.39 -9.62
C ALA A 206 -21.12 -6.48 -10.70
N HIS A 207 -20.42 -5.38 -11.02
CA HIS A 207 -20.86 -4.47 -12.07
C HIS A 207 -21.09 -5.17 -13.42
N ARG A 208 -20.17 -6.07 -13.81
CA ARG A 208 -20.29 -6.80 -15.09
C ARG A 208 -21.46 -7.79 -15.08
N LEU A 209 -21.67 -8.48 -13.97
CA LEU A 209 -22.71 -9.49 -13.79
C LEU A 209 -24.11 -8.87 -13.70
N VAL A 210 -24.31 -7.81 -12.93
CA VAL A 210 -25.63 -7.14 -12.86
C VAL A 210 -26.04 -6.55 -14.20
N ARG A 211 -25.10 -6.02 -14.98
CA ARG A 211 -25.34 -5.54 -16.35
C ARG A 211 -25.67 -6.69 -17.33
N SER A 212 -25.41 -7.93 -16.98
CA SER A 212 -25.85 -9.11 -17.73
C SER A 212 -27.15 -9.72 -17.19
N GLY A 213 -27.80 -9.06 -16.24
CA GLY A 213 -29.10 -9.49 -15.69
C GLY A 213 -28.99 -10.51 -14.56
N ARG A 214 -27.79 -10.76 -13.98
CA ARG A 214 -27.61 -11.71 -12.87
C ARG A 214 -27.97 -11.05 -11.54
N GLU A 215 -28.61 -11.82 -10.66
CA GLU A 215 -28.79 -11.46 -9.25
C GLU A 215 -27.48 -11.73 -8.48
N VAL A 216 -26.91 -10.69 -7.87
CA VAL A 216 -25.62 -10.77 -7.20
C VAL A 216 -25.76 -10.41 -5.73
N VAL A 217 -25.16 -11.22 -4.84
CA VAL A 217 -24.93 -10.88 -3.44
C VAL A 217 -23.44 -10.65 -3.23
N MET A 218 -23.08 -9.50 -2.68
CA MET A 218 -21.71 -9.19 -2.30
C MET A 218 -21.61 -9.10 -0.77
N LEU A 219 -20.71 -9.90 -0.19
CA LEU A 219 -20.44 -9.94 1.24
C LEU A 219 -19.09 -9.27 1.51
N GLU A 220 -19.11 -8.13 2.22
CA GLU A 220 -17.93 -7.37 2.61
C GLU A 220 -17.75 -7.42 4.13
N ALA A 221 -16.57 -7.85 4.59
CA ALA A 221 -16.26 -7.98 6.01
C ALA A 221 -16.19 -6.64 6.75
N GLY A 222 -15.81 -5.58 6.05
CA GLY A 222 -15.67 -4.25 6.61
C GLY A 222 -16.96 -3.43 6.58
N PRO A 223 -16.95 -2.28 7.28
CA PRO A 223 -18.07 -1.35 7.28
C PRO A 223 -18.17 -0.61 5.94
N PRO A 224 -19.30 0.05 5.65
CA PRO A 224 -19.37 1.04 4.61
C PRO A 224 -18.44 2.22 4.94
N ARG A 225 -17.99 2.94 3.91
CA ARG A 225 -17.18 4.14 4.12
C ARG A 225 -18.07 5.36 4.29
N ASP A 226 -17.65 6.27 5.15
CA ASP A 226 -18.37 7.49 5.53
C ASP A 226 -17.67 8.79 5.04
N GLY A 227 -16.67 8.67 4.18
CA GLY A 227 -15.91 9.82 3.63
C GLY A 227 -14.72 10.26 4.48
N ARG A 228 -14.50 9.66 5.66
CA ARG A 228 -13.32 9.97 6.50
C ARG A 228 -11.99 9.64 5.84
N GLU A 229 -11.96 8.77 4.87
CA GLU A 229 -10.77 8.43 4.08
C GLU A 229 -10.30 9.58 3.17
N ARG A 230 -11.16 10.57 2.88
CA ARG A 230 -10.84 11.72 2.03
C ARG A 230 -10.15 12.86 2.75
N VAL A 231 -9.79 12.64 3.99
CA VAL A 231 -9.18 13.64 4.83
C VAL A 231 -7.74 13.88 4.42
N MET A 232 -7.40 15.14 4.16
CA MET A 232 -6.01 15.56 3.89
C MET A 232 -5.22 15.68 5.20
N ASP A 233 -5.00 14.56 5.87
CA ASP A 233 -4.37 14.48 7.18
C ASP A 233 -3.45 13.25 7.24
N GLU A 234 -2.14 13.50 7.25
CA GLU A 234 -1.13 12.44 7.22
C GLU A 234 -1.20 11.52 8.44
N LEU A 235 -1.41 12.08 9.62
CA LEU A 235 -1.49 11.30 10.85
C LEU A 235 -2.65 10.31 10.82
N LEU A 236 -3.83 10.77 10.42
CA LEU A 236 -5.02 9.93 10.34
C LEU A 236 -4.84 8.81 9.31
N ALA A 237 -4.27 9.11 8.16
CA ALA A 237 -4.10 8.12 7.10
C ALA A 237 -2.99 7.10 7.37
N THR A 238 -1.88 7.52 7.99
CA THR A 238 -0.68 6.67 8.11
C THR A 238 -0.54 6.00 9.47
N SER A 239 -0.92 6.66 10.54
CA SER A 239 -0.71 6.17 11.91
C SER A 239 -2.00 5.75 12.59
N VAL A 240 -2.97 6.66 12.70
CA VAL A 240 -4.19 6.39 13.49
C VAL A 240 -5.07 5.35 12.80
N ARG A 241 -5.27 5.44 11.49
CA ARG A 241 -6.08 4.47 10.76
C ARG A 241 -5.42 3.10 10.73
N ASN A 242 -4.11 3.03 10.54
CA ASN A 242 -3.37 1.76 10.54
C ASN A 242 -3.26 1.12 11.93
N ILE A 243 -3.43 1.87 13.00
CA ILE A 243 -3.25 1.38 14.39
C ILE A 243 -4.58 1.17 15.10
N GLY A 244 -5.56 2.04 14.90
CA GLY A 244 -6.79 2.06 15.70
C GLY A 244 -8.09 1.86 14.94
N GLY A 245 -8.05 1.90 13.60
CA GLY A 245 -9.25 1.89 12.77
C GLY A 245 -9.49 0.60 11.98
N ASP A 246 -9.91 0.77 10.74
CA ASP A 246 -10.37 -0.29 9.84
C ASP A 246 -9.24 -1.14 9.23
N ALA A 247 -8.02 -1.06 9.73
CA ALA A 247 -6.91 -1.85 9.20
C ALA A 247 -7.13 -3.34 9.49
N LYS A 248 -7.07 -4.16 8.44
CA LYS A 248 -7.29 -5.61 8.50
C LYS A 248 -6.49 -6.29 9.61
N PHE A 249 -5.24 -5.90 9.77
CA PHE A 249 -4.32 -6.52 10.73
C PHE A 249 -4.46 -6.03 12.18
N ASN A 250 -5.49 -5.28 12.52
CA ASN A 250 -5.79 -5.02 13.93
C ASN A 250 -6.45 -6.23 14.60
N ASP A 251 -7.28 -6.97 13.84
CA ASP A 251 -8.00 -8.15 14.34
C ASP A 251 -7.40 -9.49 13.90
N GLU A 252 -6.64 -9.48 12.80
CA GLU A 252 -6.13 -10.68 12.11
C GLU A 252 -4.65 -10.49 11.78
N ILE A 253 -3.83 -10.34 12.83
CA ILE A 253 -2.39 -10.13 12.65
C ILE A 253 -1.77 -11.42 12.09
N PRO A 254 -1.25 -11.43 10.85
CA PRO A 254 -0.56 -12.58 10.30
C PRO A 254 0.76 -12.80 11.04
N THR A 255 1.29 -14.01 10.92
CA THR A 255 2.65 -14.28 11.35
C THR A 255 3.58 -14.40 10.14
N TRP A 256 4.85 -14.13 10.35
CA TRP A 256 5.87 -14.25 9.31
C TRP A 256 7.11 -14.96 9.83
N ARG A 257 7.71 -15.74 8.96
CA ARG A 257 9.03 -16.32 9.11
C ARG A 257 9.76 -16.32 7.77
N ARG A 258 11.06 -16.30 7.80
CA ARG A 258 11.87 -16.30 6.58
C ARG A 258 11.84 -17.65 5.87
N ASN A 259 11.89 -18.72 6.65
CA ASN A 259 11.86 -20.09 6.15
C ASN A 259 11.21 -21.05 7.16
N ALA A 260 11.01 -22.30 6.78
CA ALA A 260 10.28 -23.28 7.59
C ALA A 260 10.97 -23.68 8.91
N ALA A 261 12.27 -23.42 9.06
CA ALA A 261 13.04 -23.75 10.29
C ALA A 261 12.93 -22.64 11.36
N GLU A 262 12.48 -21.43 10.98
CA GLU A 262 12.31 -20.32 11.92
C GLU A 262 10.93 -20.36 12.58
N THR A 263 10.86 -19.86 13.81
CA THR A 263 9.59 -19.58 14.49
C THR A 263 8.91 -18.38 13.84
N ALA A 264 7.64 -18.53 13.52
CA ALA A 264 6.86 -17.42 12.95
C ALA A 264 6.51 -16.41 14.05
N MET A 265 6.64 -15.12 13.73
CA MET A 265 6.35 -14.02 14.66
C MET A 265 5.25 -13.13 14.08
N PRO A 266 4.38 -12.56 14.92
CA PRO A 266 3.38 -11.62 14.46
C PRO A 266 4.01 -10.47 13.68
N VAL A 267 3.50 -10.20 12.49
CA VAL A 267 3.98 -9.12 11.63
C VAL A 267 2.83 -8.23 11.19
N ARG A 268 3.09 -6.93 11.14
CA ARG A 268 2.19 -5.99 10.48
C ARG A 268 2.85 -5.58 9.17
N PRO A 269 2.32 -5.98 8.01
CA PRO A 269 2.82 -5.52 6.72
C PRO A 269 2.87 -3.99 6.70
N GLY A 270 3.94 -3.44 6.11
CA GLY A 270 4.29 -2.02 6.24
C GLY A 270 3.29 -1.02 5.68
N GLN A 271 2.31 -1.49 4.90
CA GLN A 271 1.18 -0.68 4.43
C GLN A 271 -0.10 -1.43 4.81
N GLY A 272 -0.81 -0.97 5.82
CA GLY A 272 -2.02 -1.62 6.30
C GLY A 272 -3.02 -1.91 5.19
N LEU A 273 -3.55 -3.12 5.15
CA LEU A 273 -4.69 -3.48 4.32
C LEU A 273 -5.96 -3.00 5.01
N GLU A 274 -6.86 -2.36 4.28
CA GLU A 274 -8.09 -1.85 4.85
C GLU A 274 -9.22 -2.90 4.74
N THR A 275 -9.85 -3.17 5.87
CA THR A 275 -11.11 -3.94 5.94
C THR A 275 -12.27 -2.95 5.96
N ALA A 276 -12.64 -2.47 4.79
CA ALA A 276 -13.78 -1.57 4.57
C ALA A 276 -14.23 -1.69 3.12
N LEU A 277 -15.46 -1.29 2.82
CA LEU A 277 -15.99 -1.34 1.45
C LEU A 277 -15.04 -0.62 0.48
N GLY A 278 -14.75 -1.25 -0.65
CA GLY A 278 -13.76 -0.81 -1.64
C GLY A 278 -12.32 -1.23 -1.33
N GLY A 279 -12.04 -1.69 -0.12
CA GLY A 279 -10.70 -2.13 0.30
C GLY A 279 -9.61 -1.11 -0.04
N ASN A 280 -8.44 -1.59 -0.41
CA ASN A 280 -7.29 -0.74 -0.74
C ASN A 280 -7.43 0.08 -2.04
N SER A 281 -8.50 -0.11 -2.84
CA SER A 281 -8.74 0.72 -4.02
C SER A 281 -8.86 2.21 -3.69
N VAL A 282 -9.26 2.53 -2.46
CA VAL A 282 -9.37 3.91 -1.98
C VAL A 282 -8.00 4.50 -1.68
N ALA A 283 -7.08 3.69 -1.13
CA ALA A 283 -5.79 4.14 -0.62
C ALA A 283 -4.60 3.90 -1.57
N TRP A 284 -4.78 3.24 -2.72
CA TRP A 284 -3.70 2.90 -3.65
C TRP A 284 -3.03 4.10 -4.32
N GLY A 285 -1.83 3.88 -4.88
CA GLY A 285 -1.07 4.93 -5.58
C GLY A 285 -1.54 5.23 -7.01
N ALA A 286 -2.40 4.37 -7.57
CA ALA A 286 -3.04 4.48 -8.87
C ALA A 286 -2.13 4.35 -10.11
N ALA A 287 -0.90 3.86 -9.99
CA ALA A 287 -0.11 3.48 -11.16
C ALA A 287 -0.82 2.35 -11.93
N ALA A 288 -0.99 2.50 -13.25
CA ALA A 288 -1.84 1.65 -14.07
C ALA A 288 -1.17 1.31 -15.41
N MET A 289 -0.12 0.49 -15.35
CA MET A 289 0.58 -0.03 -16.53
C MET A 289 0.06 -1.43 -16.86
N ARG A 290 0.09 -1.78 -18.16
CA ARG A 290 -0.09 -3.16 -18.65
C ARG A 290 1.17 -3.96 -18.43
N PHE A 291 1.05 -5.27 -18.28
CA PHE A 291 2.19 -6.18 -18.38
C PHE A 291 2.73 -6.18 -19.81
N TYR A 292 4.00 -6.50 -19.97
CA TYR A 292 4.63 -6.71 -21.28
C TYR A 292 4.22 -8.06 -21.86
N GLU A 293 4.37 -8.25 -23.17
CA GLU A 293 4.04 -9.53 -23.81
C GLU A 293 4.85 -10.70 -23.22
N ASP A 294 6.15 -10.49 -22.98
CA ASP A 294 7.06 -11.47 -22.42
C ASP A 294 6.76 -11.86 -20.97
N ASP A 295 5.99 -11.03 -20.23
CA ASP A 295 5.58 -11.33 -18.85
C ASP A 295 4.65 -12.55 -18.78
N PHE A 296 4.00 -12.91 -19.89
CA PHE A 296 3.13 -14.09 -20.00
C PHE A 296 3.86 -15.36 -20.43
N ARG A 297 5.10 -15.25 -20.93
CA ARG A 297 5.95 -16.35 -21.44
C ARG A 297 7.31 -16.38 -20.77
N ILE A 298 7.35 -16.00 -19.51
CA ILE A 298 8.57 -15.71 -18.76
C ILE A 298 9.54 -16.92 -18.71
N ARG A 299 9.02 -18.14 -18.54
CA ARG A 299 9.84 -19.35 -18.48
C ARG A 299 10.36 -19.73 -19.85
N SER A 300 9.46 -19.87 -20.82
CA SER A 300 9.82 -20.30 -22.18
C SER A 300 10.69 -19.26 -22.89
N ALA A 301 10.42 -17.96 -22.72
CA ALA A 301 11.25 -16.89 -23.29
C ALA A 301 12.66 -16.89 -22.66
N THR A 302 12.78 -17.02 -21.34
CA THR A 302 14.08 -17.11 -20.67
C THR A 302 14.87 -18.32 -21.12
N ALA A 303 14.24 -19.50 -21.20
CA ALA A 303 14.89 -20.74 -21.66
C ALA A 303 15.36 -20.61 -23.13
N ALA A 304 14.53 -20.02 -24.00
CA ALA A 304 14.88 -19.83 -25.40
C ALA A 304 16.05 -18.84 -25.60
N ARG A 305 16.10 -17.78 -24.81
CA ARG A 305 17.10 -16.70 -24.96
C ARG A 305 18.43 -17.01 -24.26
N TYR A 306 18.38 -17.63 -23.08
CA TYR A 306 19.54 -17.83 -22.20
C TYR A 306 19.85 -19.29 -21.87
N GLY A 307 18.98 -20.21 -22.27
CA GLY A 307 19.04 -21.64 -21.94
C GLY A 307 18.39 -21.98 -20.59
N GLU A 308 18.00 -23.25 -20.41
CA GLU A 308 17.37 -23.75 -19.16
C GLU A 308 18.23 -23.50 -17.92
N ALA A 309 19.55 -23.55 -18.06
CA ALA A 309 20.48 -23.33 -16.96
C ALA A 309 20.47 -21.90 -16.41
N ALA A 310 19.92 -20.92 -17.13
CA ALA A 310 19.77 -19.57 -16.66
C ALA A 310 18.59 -19.41 -15.67
N ILE A 311 17.62 -20.33 -15.69
CA ILE A 311 16.49 -20.32 -14.78
C ILE A 311 16.98 -20.77 -13.41
N PRO A 312 16.81 -19.95 -12.33
CA PRO A 312 17.23 -20.35 -11.00
C PRO A 312 16.56 -21.66 -10.56
N ALA A 313 17.33 -22.67 -10.24
CA ALA A 313 16.83 -24.04 -9.93
C ALA A 313 15.85 -24.07 -8.75
N ALA A 314 15.95 -23.12 -7.81
CA ALA A 314 15.03 -23.01 -6.68
C ALA A 314 13.69 -22.34 -7.05
N SER A 315 13.61 -21.66 -8.21
CA SER A 315 12.40 -21.01 -8.64
C SER A 315 11.39 -22.04 -9.18
N SER A 316 10.12 -21.70 -9.03
CA SER A 316 9.01 -22.44 -9.64
C SER A 316 8.41 -21.66 -10.82
N LEU A 317 9.30 -21.00 -11.56
CA LEU A 317 8.95 -20.18 -12.71
C LEU A 317 8.16 -20.98 -13.75
N ASP A 318 7.10 -20.39 -14.25
CA ASP A 318 6.22 -21.00 -15.26
C ASP A 318 5.65 -19.95 -16.19
N ASP A 319 5.12 -20.36 -17.34
CA ASP A 319 4.38 -19.48 -18.22
C ASP A 319 2.93 -19.32 -17.74
N TRP A 320 2.31 -18.21 -18.05
CA TRP A 320 0.90 -18.02 -17.81
C TRP A 320 0.08 -18.88 -18.79
N PRO A 321 -1.09 -19.45 -18.39
CA PRO A 321 -1.96 -20.24 -19.25
C PRO A 321 -2.78 -19.35 -20.23
N LEU A 322 -2.33 -18.14 -20.46
CA LEU A 322 -2.89 -17.16 -21.37
C LEU A 322 -1.80 -16.23 -21.91
N SER A 323 -2.08 -15.52 -22.98
CA SER A 323 -1.17 -14.58 -23.62
C SER A 323 -1.58 -13.11 -23.34
N TYR A 324 -0.70 -12.18 -23.69
CA TYR A 324 -1.06 -10.76 -23.72
C TYR A 324 -2.29 -10.50 -24.62
N ALA A 325 -2.34 -11.13 -25.80
CA ALA A 325 -3.45 -10.96 -26.75
C ALA A 325 -4.81 -11.37 -26.15
N ASP A 326 -4.84 -12.39 -25.28
CA ASP A 326 -6.07 -12.80 -24.58
C ASP A 326 -6.57 -11.74 -23.59
N LEU A 327 -5.66 -10.89 -23.07
CA LEU A 327 -5.97 -9.83 -22.11
C LEU A 327 -6.05 -8.44 -22.72
N ALA A 328 -5.50 -8.20 -23.91
CA ALA A 328 -5.44 -6.87 -24.51
C ALA A 328 -6.81 -6.15 -24.56
N PRO A 329 -7.91 -6.77 -24.99
CA PRO A 329 -9.24 -6.13 -25.00
C PRO A 329 -9.75 -5.81 -23.59
N TYR A 330 -9.38 -6.62 -22.60
CA TYR A 330 -9.76 -6.42 -21.18
C TYR A 330 -8.90 -5.35 -20.50
N TYR A 331 -7.65 -5.16 -20.97
CA TYR A 331 -6.85 -4.00 -20.56
C TYR A 331 -7.48 -2.70 -21.09
N ASP A 332 -7.89 -2.65 -22.36
CA ASP A 332 -8.59 -1.49 -22.92
C ASP A 332 -9.86 -1.17 -22.12
N ALA A 333 -10.66 -2.19 -21.81
CA ALA A 333 -11.87 -2.03 -20.99
C ALA A 333 -11.58 -1.56 -19.57
N ALA A 334 -10.53 -2.06 -18.92
CA ALA A 334 -10.15 -1.66 -17.57
C ALA A 334 -9.62 -0.22 -17.55
N GLU A 335 -8.80 0.18 -18.54
CA GLU A 335 -8.29 1.55 -18.66
C GLU A 335 -9.42 2.57 -18.88
N ASP A 336 -10.38 2.26 -19.76
CA ASP A 336 -11.57 3.09 -20.00
C ASP A 336 -12.43 3.21 -18.71
N LEU A 337 -12.66 2.09 -18.02
CA LEU A 337 -13.44 2.05 -16.79
C LEU A 337 -12.83 2.93 -15.70
N LEU A 338 -11.53 2.90 -15.54
CA LEU A 338 -10.81 3.67 -14.54
C LEU A 338 -10.58 5.13 -14.95
N GLY A 339 -10.58 5.43 -16.25
CA GLY A 339 -10.15 6.71 -16.80
C GLY A 339 -8.63 6.87 -16.68
N VAL A 340 -7.87 5.92 -17.23
CA VAL A 340 -6.40 5.96 -17.15
C VAL A 340 -5.85 7.07 -18.02
N SER A 341 -5.00 7.91 -17.43
CA SER A 341 -4.22 8.93 -18.12
C SER A 341 -2.84 8.40 -18.49
N GLY A 342 -2.34 8.76 -19.66
CA GLY A 342 -1.03 8.30 -20.13
C GLY A 342 -0.67 8.85 -21.50
N LEU A 343 0.51 8.48 -21.99
CA LEU A 343 1.01 8.81 -23.31
C LEU A 343 1.40 7.52 -24.04
N ALA A 344 0.53 7.07 -24.94
CA ALA A 344 0.75 5.86 -25.73
C ALA A 344 2.03 5.98 -26.57
N GLY A 345 2.84 4.93 -26.63
CA GLY A 345 4.09 4.89 -27.37
C GLY A 345 5.26 5.68 -26.74
N ALA A 346 5.07 6.32 -25.59
CA ALA A 346 6.17 6.98 -24.87
C ALA A 346 7.15 5.97 -24.24
N ASN A 347 6.65 4.81 -23.83
CA ASN A 347 7.48 3.69 -23.42
C ASN A 347 7.78 2.83 -24.66
N PRO A 348 9.02 2.74 -25.16
CA PRO A 348 9.34 1.97 -26.37
C PRO A 348 9.11 0.45 -26.22
N PHE A 349 8.97 -0.01 -24.98
CA PHE A 349 8.72 -1.41 -24.64
C PHE A 349 7.23 -1.70 -24.38
N GLU A 350 6.35 -0.70 -24.53
CA GLU A 350 4.92 -0.88 -24.26
C GLU A 350 4.34 -1.94 -25.20
N ALA A 351 3.59 -2.87 -24.62
CA ALA A 351 2.87 -3.88 -25.39
C ALA A 351 1.83 -3.23 -26.33
N PRO A 352 1.51 -3.86 -27.49
CA PRO A 352 0.55 -3.31 -28.44
C PRO A 352 -0.79 -2.96 -27.82
N ARG A 353 -1.39 -1.84 -28.24
CA ARG A 353 -2.70 -1.37 -27.78
C ARG A 353 -3.59 -1.00 -28.95
N ALA A 354 -4.90 -1.26 -28.81
CA ALA A 354 -5.88 -0.95 -29.86
C ALA A 354 -6.24 0.56 -29.89
N ALA A 355 -6.17 1.24 -28.71
CA ALA A 355 -6.53 2.65 -28.58
C ALA A 355 -5.53 3.39 -27.69
N PRO A 356 -5.36 4.72 -27.87
CA PRO A 356 -4.61 5.54 -26.92
C PRO A 356 -5.31 5.58 -25.56
N TYR A 357 -4.62 6.10 -24.53
CA TYR A 357 -5.24 6.36 -23.22
C TYR A 357 -6.41 7.33 -23.33
N ALA A 358 -7.39 7.21 -22.44
CA ALA A 358 -8.60 8.05 -22.43
C ALA A 358 -8.30 9.55 -22.30
N MET A 359 -7.16 9.89 -21.69
CA MET A 359 -6.75 11.29 -21.51
C MET A 359 -5.23 11.42 -21.41
N PRO A 360 -4.69 12.66 -21.61
CA PRO A 360 -3.26 12.92 -21.56
C PRO A 360 -2.65 12.56 -20.20
N PRO A 361 -1.32 12.35 -20.12
CA PRO A 361 -0.64 12.01 -18.89
C PRO A 361 -0.76 13.13 -17.85
N LEU A 362 -0.51 12.77 -16.59
CA LEU A 362 -0.30 13.75 -15.52
C LEU A 362 0.83 14.71 -15.91
N ARG A 363 0.78 15.95 -15.42
CA ARG A 363 1.81 16.96 -15.70
C ARG A 363 3.18 16.45 -15.26
N THR A 364 4.19 16.72 -16.03
CA THR A 364 5.57 16.44 -15.61
C THR A 364 5.97 17.41 -14.49
N SER A 365 6.31 16.89 -13.31
CA SER A 365 6.83 17.68 -12.21
C SER A 365 8.29 18.11 -12.46
N GLY A 366 8.79 19.09 -11.72
CA GLY A 366 10.19 19.49 -11.79
C GLY A 366 11.17 18.35 -11.50
N LEU A 367 10.84 17.49 -10.53
CA LEU A 367 11.60 16.26 -10.26
C LEU A 367 11.54 15.29 -11.44
N GLY A 368 10.34 15.12 -12.01
CA GLY A 368 10.17 14.26 -13.19
C GLY A 368 10.98 14.73 -14.40
N ALA A 369 11.00 16.05 -14.66
CA ALA A 369 11.80 16.63 -15.73
C ALA A 369 13.31 16.41 -15.50
N LEU A 370 13.79 16.65 -14.28
CA LEU A 370 15.19 16.43 -13.89
C LEU A 370 15.60 14.96 -14.05
N PHE A 371 14.72 14.03 -13.65
CA PHE A 371 14.95 12.60 -13.84
C PHE A 371 14.98 12.23 -15.32
N ALA A 372 14.03 12.71 -16.12
CA ALA A 372 13.95 12.40 -17.54
C ALA A 372 15.19 12.87 -18.30
N GLU A 373 15.67 14.08 -18.03
CA GLU A 373 16.88 14.60 -18.65
C GLU A 373 18.10 13.76 -18.27
N ALA A 374 18.26 13.42 -16.99
CA ALA A 374 19.39 12.63 -16.51
C ALA A 374 19.36 11.18 -17.05
N ALA A 375 18.20 10.54 -17.02
CA ALA A 375 18.01 9.19 -17.55
C ALA A 375 18.28 9.14 -19.07
N GLY A 376 17.84 10.16 -19.82
CA GLY A 376 18.16 10.28 -21.24
C GLY A 376 19.64 10.43 -21.53
N ARG A 377 20.39 11.18 -20.71
CA ARG A 377 21.86 11.27 -20.82
C ARG A 377 22.56 9.94 -20.52
N GLU A 378 22.00 9.11 -19.66
CA GLU A 378 22.48 7.75 -19.37
C GLU A 378 22.05 6.73 -20.47
N GLY A 379 21.33 7.14 -21.52
CA GLY A 379 20.91 6.30 -22.63
C GLY A 379 19.59 5.54 -22.40
N TYR A 380 18.82 5.89 -21.37
CA TYR A 380 17.51 5.30 -21.08
C TYR A 380 16.36 6.09 -21.74
N HIS A 381 15.18 5.47 -21.82
CA HIS A 381 13.97 6.03 -22.42
C HIS A 381 12.93 6.40 -21.36
N PRO A 382 13.01 7.60 -20.77
CA PRO A 382 12.06 8.01 -19.73
C PRO A 382 10.67 8.29 -20.29
N PHE A 383 9.64 7.85 -19.58
CA PHE A 383 8.24 8.06 -19.97
C PHE A 383 7.37 8.45 -18.76
N PRO A 384 6.26 9.21 -18.96
CA PRO A 384 5.30 9.51 -17.93
C PRO A 384 4.55 8.25 -17.52
N LEU A 385 4.52 7.95 -16.22
CA LEU A 385 3.86 6.75 -15.69
C LEU A 385 2.34 6.82 -15.92
N PRO A 386 1.72 5.83 -16.62
CA PRO A 386 0.27 5.77 -16.74
C PRO A 386 -0.41 5.64 -15.38
N ALA A 387 -1.50 6.38 -15.18
CA ALA A 387 -2.17 6.49 -13.89
C ALA A 387 -3.69 6.46 -14.00
N ALA A 388 -4.35 5.72 -13.12
CA ALA A 388 -5.80 5.75 -12.95
C ALA A 388 -6.25 7.01 -12.18
N ILE A 389 -5.80 8.17 -12.68
CA ILE A 389 -6.06 9.51 -12.14
C ILE A 389 -6.45 10.43 -13.29
N LEU A 390 -7.59 11.07 -13.18
CA LEU A 390 -8.14 11.92 -14.23
C LEU A 390 -7.34 13.21 -14.38
N THR A 391 -6.95 13.55 -15.60
CA THR A 391 -6.34 14.85 -15.97
C THR A 391 -7.36 15.83 -16.55
N ALA A 392 -8.53 15.34 -16.91
CA ALA A 392 -9.71 16.10 -17.33
C ALA A 392 -10.98 15.49 -16.68
N PRO A 393 -12.11 16.21 -16.59
CA PRO A 393 -13.36 15.63 -16.10
C PRO A 393 -13.81 14.42 -16.94
N TRP A 394 -14.24 13.33 -16.27
CA TRP A 394 -14.62 12.09 -16.92
C TRP A 394 -15.73 11.37 -16.16
N ARG A 395 -16.82 11.00 -16.81
CA ARG A 395 -17.96 10.24 -16.22
C ARG A 395 -18.40 10.79 -14.85
N GLY A 396 -18.60 12.10 -14.75
CA GLY A 396 -19.05 12.79 -13.52
C GLY A 396 -17.96 12.99 -12.45
N ARG A 397 -16.73 12.54 -12.67
CA ARG A 397 -15.58 12.73 -11.77
C ARG A 397 -14.75 13.93 -12.21
N HIS A 398 -14.11 14.61 -11.24
CA HIS A 398 -13.30 15.80 -11.50
C HIS A 398 -11.86 15.48 -11.88
N ALA A 399 -11.16 16.44 -12.49
CA ALA A 399 -9.73 16.34 -12.74
C ALA A 399 -8.92 16.46 -11.44
N CYS A 400 -7.70 15.90 -11.45
CA CYS A 400 -6.75 15.99 -10.35
C CYS A 400 -6.33 17.43 -10.06
N THR A 401 -6.32 17.81 -8.80
CA THR A 401 -5.87 19.12 -8.31
C THR A 401 -4.40 19.14 -7.87
N TYR A 402 -3.70 18.01 -7.95
CA TYR A 402 -2.28 17.86 -7.57
C TYR A 402 -1.99 18.14 -6.09
N CYS A 403 -2.89 17.77 -5.19
CA CYS A 403 -2.87 18.09 -3.76
C CYS A 403 -1.85 17.31 -2.90
N SER A 404 -1.17 16.30 -3.43
CA SER A 404 -0.23 15.39 -2.74
C SER A 404 -0.84 14.31 -1.83
N PHE A 405 -2.08 14.45 -1.39
CA PHE A 405 -2.75 13.46 -0.53
C PHE A 405 -3.38 12.36 -1.40
N CYS A 406 -2.54 11.45 -1.93
CA CYS A 406 -2.95 10.47 -2.94
C CYS A 406 -2.78 9.03 -2.49
N SER A 407 -1.56 8.52 -2.36
CA SER A 407 -1.29 7.20 -1.80
C SER A 407 -1.66 7.17 -0.32
N ARG A 408 -2.42 6.18 0.11
CA ARG A 408 -3.02 6.00 1.45
C ARG A 408 -4.20 6.92 1.79
N PHE A 409 -4.61 7.79 0.87
CA PHE A 409 -5.75 8.69 1.06
C PHE A 409 -6.86 8.40 0.07
N GLY A 410 -8.10 8.66 0.42
CA GLY A 410 -9.19 8.82 -0.52
C GLY A 410 -9.05 10.14 -1.27
N CYS A 411 -9.43 10.17 -2.53
CA CYS A 411 -9.34 11.38 -3.32
C CYS A 411 -10.48 12.34 -3.02
N HIS A 412 -10.18 13.54 -2.55
CA HIS A 412 -11.18 14.54 -2.16
C HIS A 412 -11.99 15.12 -3.34
N VAL A 413 -11.50 14.95 -4.58
CA VAL A 413 -12.19 15.39 -5.82
C VAL A 413 -12.56 14.22 -6.73
N ASP A 414 -12.44 12.98 -6.28
CA ASP A 414 -12.72 11.76 -7.05
C ASP A 414 -11.92 11.58 -8.33
N ALA A 415 -10.83 12.33 -8.54
CA ALA A 415 -9.97 12.15 -9.71
C ALA A 415 -9.30 10.78 -9.74
N LYS A 416 -8.86 10.27 -8.58
CA LYS A 416 -8.26 8.95 -8.46
C LYS A 416 -9.35 7.87 -8.44
N ALA A 417 -9.22 6.87 -9.32
CA ALA A 417 -10.16 5.76 -9.40
C ALA A 417 -10.18 4.90 -8.11
N SER A 418 -11.35 4.51 -7.68
CA SER A 418 -11.62 3.55 -6.62
C SER A 418 -12.83 2.70 -6.99
N ALA A 419 -13.07 1.59 -6.30
CA ALA A 419 -14.26 0.78 -6.51
C ALA A 419 -15.56 1.60 -6.37
N GLN A 420 -15.61 2.52 -5.39
CA GLN A 420 -16.77 3.33 -5.11
C GLN A 420 -17.11 4.34 -6.21
N ASN A 421 -16.10 5.07 -6.70
CA ASN A 421 -16.30 6.17 -7.64
C ASN A 421 -16.20 5.76 -9.11
N THR A 422 -16.09 4.45 -9.39
CA THR A 422 -16.09 3.93 -10.75
C THR A 422 -17.24 2.97 -11.02
N VAL A 423 -17.32 1.84 -10.33
CA VAL A 423 -18.22 0.72 -10.72
C VAL A 423 -19.27 0.37 -9.67
N LEU A 424 -18.99 0.59 -8.39
CA LEU A 424 -19.88 0.08 -7.35
C LEU A 424 -21.20 0.85 -7.31
N ALA A 425 -21.17 2.18 -7.48
CA ALA A 425 -22.38 3.01 -7.54
C ALA A 425 -23.29 2.55 -8.69
N GLU A 426 -22.73 2.41 -9.90
CA GLU A 426 -23.47 1.92 -11.07
C GLU A 426 -24.03 0.50 -10.88
N ALA A 427 -23.28 -0.39 -10.23
CA ALA A 427 -23.73 -1.75 -9.94
C ALA A 427 -24.94 -1.79 -9.00
N MET A 428 -25.07 -0.81 -8.11
CA MET A 428 -26.17 -0.73 -7.13
C MET A 428 -27.45 -0.09 -7.69
N GLU A 429 -27.35 0.70 -8.78
CA GLU A 429 -28.50 1.44 -9.33
C GLU A 429 -29.66 0.55 -9.77
N GLY A 430 -29.37 -0.63 -10.34
CA GLY A 430 -30.38 -1.55 -10.89
C GLY A 430 -31.08 -2.42 -9.86
N GLY A 431 -30.67 -2.42 -8.59
CA GLY A 431 -31.26 -3.26 -7.53
C GLY A 431 -30.93 -4.75 -7.60
N GLN A 432 -30.18 -5.21 -8.62
CA GLN A 432 -29.74 -6.60 -8.77
C GLN A 432 -28.51 -6.94 -7.91
N LEU A 433 -27.82 -5.92 -7.36
CA LEU A 433 -26.74 -6.11 -6.38
C LEU A 433 -27.27 -5.93 -4.96
N ARG A 434 -27.24 -7.00 -4.19
CA ARG A 434 -27.38 -6.95 -2.71
C ARG A 434 -26.00 -6.86 -2.07
N LEU A 435 -25.65 -5.70 -1.56
CA LEU A 435 -24.42 -5.46 -0.81
C LEU A 435 -24.70 -5.62 0.69
N VAL A 436 -23.97 -6.52 1.35
CA VAL A 436 -24.00 -6.73 2.81
C VAL A 436 -22.62 -6.39 3.36
N THR A 437 -22.54 -5.33 4.16
CA THR A 437 -21.29 -4.89 4.83
C THR A 437 -21.26 -5.37 6.29
N GLY A 438 -20.09 -5.47 6.90
CA GLY A 438 -19.90 -6.07 8.21
C GLY A 438 -20.11 -7.59 8.21
N ALA A 439 -20.16 -8.20 7.02
CA ALA A 439 -20.43 -9.61 6.79
C ALA A 439 -19.14 -10.39 6.52
N ARG A 440 -18.55 -10.96 7.57
CA ARG A 440 -17.32 -11.75 7.46
C ARG A 440 -17.63 -13.18 7.06
N VAL A 441 -17.20 -13.59 5.87
CA VAL A 441 -17.31 -14.98 5.43
C VAL A 441 -16.37 -15.86 6.25
N LEU A 442 -16.92 -16.97 6.75
CA LEU A 442 -16.21 -17.93 7.61
C LEU A 442 -15.73 -19.14 6.83
N SER A 443 -16.55 -19.62 5.88
CA SER A 443 -16.24 -20.77 5.03
C SER A 443 -17.13 -20.79 3.78
N ILE A 444 -16.65 -21.44 2.75
CA ILE A 444 -17.40 -21.80 1.54
C ILE A 444 -18.02 -23.18 1.77
N VAL A 445 -19.29 -23.34 1.38
CA VAL A 445 -20.06 -24.56 1.56
C VAL A 445 -20.10 -25.33 0.25
N THR A 446 -19.81 -26.64 0.32
CA THR A 446 -19.96 -27.56 -0.82
C THR A 446 -21.09 -28.55 -0.57
N ASP A 447 -21.66 -29.06 -1.66
CA ASP A 447 -22.58 -30.20 -1.64
C ASP A 447 -21.81 -31.54 -1.59
N ASP A 448 -22.56 -32.65 -1.65
CA ASP A 448 -22.00 -34.01 -1.63
C ASP A 448 -21.18 -34.35 -2.89
N SER A 449 -21.38 -33.62 -3.99
CA SER A 449 -20.58 -33.76 -5.21
C SER A 449 -19.22 -33.05 -5.12
N GLY A 450 -19.06 -32.14 -4.13
CA GLY A 450 -17.91 -31.28 -3.95
C GLY A 450 -18.06 -29.92 -4.64
N ALA A 451 -19.19 -29.62 -5.26
CA ALA A 451 -19.44 -28.33 -5.88
C ALA A 451 -19.75 -27.25 -4.84
N ALA A 452 -19.29 -26.02 -5.05
CA ALA A 452 -19.58 -24.88 -4.19
C ALA A 452 -21.06 -24.43 -4.39
N VAL A 453 -21.82 -24.33 -3.30
CA VAL A 453 -23.26 -24.02 -3.31
C VAL A 453 -23.65 -22.85 -2.42
N GLY A 454 -22.70 -22.26 -1.71
CA GLY A 454 -22.97 -21.12 -0.83
C GLY A 454 -21.80 -20.80 0.11
N VAL A 455 -22.06 -19.93 1.06
CA VAL A 455 -21.10 -19.51 2.07
C VAL A 455 -21.75 -19.41 3.45
N ARG A 456 -20.96 -19.63 4.50
CA ARG A 456 -21.31 -19.23 5.87
C ARG A 456 -20.61 -17.92 6.19
N TYR A 457 -21.34 -16.97 6.73
CA TYR A 457 -20.78 -15.69 7.15
C TYR A 457 -21.32 -15.27 8.52
N ARG A 458 -20.65 -14.35 9.16
CA ARG A 458 -21.03 -13.76 10.45
C ARG A 458 -21.07 -12.25 10.33
N ASP A 459 -22.09 -11.66 10.94
CA ASP A 459 -22.27 -10.23 11.12
C ASP A 459 -22.65 -9.92 12.58
N ALA A 460 -23.14 -8.71 12.85
CA ALA A 460 -23.55 -8.29 14.19
C ALA A 460 -24.76 -9.06 14.72
N ALA A 461 -25.59 -9.63 13.85
CA ALA A 461 -26.78 -10.41 14.24
C ALA A 461 -26.47 -11.89 14.49
N GLY A 462 -25.30 -12.38 14.06
CA GLY A 462 -24.89 -13.77 14.27
C GLY A 462 -24.36 -14.45 13.01
N GLU A 463 -24.46 -15.77 12.97
CA GLU A 463 -24.05 -16.57 11.81
C GLU A 463 -25.23 -16.82 10.85
N HIS A 464 -24.93 -16.71 9.57
CA HIS A 464 -25.87 -16.86 8.47
C HIS A 464 -25.30 -17.75 7.38
N ARG A 465 -26.18 -18.25 6.52
CA ARG A 465 -25.85 -18.95 5.28
C ARG A 465 -26.43 -18.19 4.09
N GLN A 466 -25.61 -17.94 3.07
CA GLN A 466 -26.03 -17.42 1.77
C GLN A 466 -25.75 -18.46 0.70
N ASP A 467 -26.81 -18.96 0.06
CA ASP A 467 -26.73 -19.89 -1.05
C ASP A 467 -26.54 -19.12 -2.37
N GLY A 468 -25.83 -19.73 -3.33
CA GLY A 468 -25.61 -19.19 -4.66
C GLY A 468 -25.21 -20.25 -5.68
N GLY A 469 -25.56 -20.02 -6.94
CA GLY A 469 -25.22 -20.92 -8.04
C GLY A 469 -23.74 -20.87 -8.42
N THR A 470 -23.09 -19.73 -8.20
CA THR A 470 -21.64 -19.51 -8.40
C THR A 470 -21.09 -18.72 -7.23
N ILE A 471 -19.92 -19.10 -6.74
CA ILE A 471 -19.20 -18.41 -5.67
C ILE A 471 -17.94 -17.78 -6.24
N VAL A 472 -17.76 -16.49 -6.04
CA VAL A 472 -16.57 -15.74 -6.44
C VAL A 472 -15.81 -15.27 -5.21
N LEU A 473 -14.62 -15.80 -5.01
CA LEU A 473 -13.71 -15.42 -3.92
C LEU A 473 -12.75 -14.31 -4.40
N ALA A 474 -12.93 -13.11 -3.86
CA ALA A 474 -12.21 -11.88 -4.25
C ALA A 474 -11.73 -11.08 -3.01
N ALA A 475 -11.27 -11.79 -1.97
CA ALA A 475 -11.03 -11.25 -0.63
C ALA A 475 -9.55 -10.90 -0.34
N TYR A 476 -8.74 -10.62 -1.37
CA TYR A 476 -7.30 -10.41 -1.30
C TYR A 476 -6.47 -11.70 -1.19
N ALA A 477 -5.18 -11.63 -1.55
CA ALA A 477 -4.31 -12.81 -1.66
C ALA A 477 -4.26 -13.67 -0.37
N PHE A 478 -4.11 -13.03 0.78
CA PHE A 478 -4.04 -13.73 2.06
C PHE A 478 -5.36 -14.43 2.42
N GLU A 479 -6.48 -13.71 2.28
CA GLU A 479 -7.78 -14.24 2.68
C GLU A 479 -8.31 -15.24 1.66
N ASN A 480 -7.96 -15.11 0.37
CA ASN A 480 -8.29 -16.13 -0.64
C ASN A 480 -7.67 -17.48 -0.25
N ALA A 481 -6.37 -17.52 0.03
CA ALA A 481 -5.70 -18.74 0.48
C ALA A 481 -6.26 -19.24 1.82
N ARG A 482 -6.48 -18.33 2.78
CA ARG A 482 -6.99 -18.67 4.11
C ARG A 482 -8.38 -19.29 4.07
N LEU A 483 -9.32 -18.69 3.34
CA LEU A 483 -10.69 -19.20 3.22
C LEU A 483 -10.72 -20.56 2.52
N LEU A 484 -9.93 -20.79 1.50
CA LEU A 484 -9.82 -22.11 0.87
C LEU A 484 -9.33 -23.16 1.88
N LEU A 485 -8.27 -22.89 2.65
CA LEU A 485 -7.71 -23.80 3.65
C LEU A 485 -8.68 -24.04 4.83
N LEU A 486 -9.48 -23.06 5.22
CA LEU A 486 -10.48 -23.16 6.28
C LEU A 486 -11.77 -23.85 5.83
N SER A 487 -12.06 -23.85 4.52
CA SER A 487 -13.28 -24.43 3.95
C SER A 487 -13.05 -25.91 3.64
N ARG A 488 -13.47 -26.77 4.57
CA ARG A 488 -13.33 -28.23 4.46
C ARG A 488 -14.69 -28.87 4.24
N GLY A 489 -14.72 -29.92 3.42
CA GLY A 489 -15.90 -30.70 3.11
C GLY A 489 -15.59 -32.20 3.05
N ARG A 490 -16.60 -33.02 2.77
CA ARG A 490 -16.42 -34.47 2.67
C ARG A 490 -15.38 -34.88 1.63
N ARG A 491 -15.34 -34.16 0.50
CA ARG A 491 -14.38 -34.39 -0.60
C ARG A 491 -13.13 -33.53 -0.51
N HIS A 492 -13.11 -32.52 0.35
CA HIS A 492 -12.05 -31.52 0.46
C HIS A 492 -11.47 -31.50 1.88
N GLY A 493 -10.89 -32.62 2.31
CA GLY A 493 -10.37 -32.77 3.68
C GLY A 493 -9.18 -31.85 4.00
N ARG A 494 -8.44 -31.41 2.96
CA ARG A 494 -7.26 -30.52 3.08
C ARG A 494 -7.60 -29.03 2.79
N GLY A 495 -8.87 -28.70 2.51
CA GLY A 495 -9.35 -27.39 2.05
C GLY A 495 -9.72 -27.42 0.57
N LEU A 496 -10.55 -26.48 0.13
CA LEU A 496 -10.98 -26.36 -1.27
C LEU A 496 -9.82 -25.98 -2.17
N GLY A 497 -9.77 -26.54 -3.37
CA GLY A 497 -8.68 -26.32 -4.32
C GLY A 497 -7.34 -26.89 -3.89
N ASN A 498 -7.28 -27.73 -2.85
CA ASN A 498 -6.05 -28.12 -2.18
C ASN A 498 -5.75 -29.62 -2.14
N GLU A 499 -6.37 -30.43 -2.98
CA GLU A 499 -6.12 -31.86 -3.03
C GLU A 499 -4.65 -32.17 -3.38
N THR A 500 -4.04 -31.37 -4.26
CA THR A 500 -2.63 -31.46 -4.67
C THR A 500 -1.68 -30.67 -3.76
N GLY A 501 -2.19 -29.93 -2.76
CA GLY A 501 -1.40 -29.14 -1.81
C GLY A 501 -0.82 -27.87 -2.43
N GLN A 502 -1.44 -27.31 -3.47
CA GLN A 502 -0.97 -26.10 -4.15
C GLN A 502 -1.48 -24.79 -3.50
N VAL A 503 -2.58 -24.84 -2.75
CA VAL A 503 -3.09 -23.65 -2.06
C VAL A 503 -2.05 -23.09 -1.09
N GLY A 504 -1.79 -21.80 -1.22
CA GLY A 504 -0.80 -21.05 -0.46
C GLY A 504 0.59 -21.01 -1.07
N ARG A 505 0.96 -21.91 -2.00
CA ARG A 505 2.31 -21.94 -2.60
C ARG A 505 2.54 -20.81 -3.59
N HIS A 506 3.81 -20.56 -3.91
CA HIS A 506 4.24 -19.56 -4.90
C HIS A 506 3.83 -18.13 -4.54
N TYR A 507 3.76 -17.85 -3.25
CA TYR A 507 3.50 -16.49 -2.77
C TYR A 507 4.67 -15.56 -3.13
N MET A 508 4.34 -14.40 -3.64
CA MET A 508 5.27 -13.34 -3.99
C MET A 508 4.78 -12.02 -3.41
N THR A 509 5.71 -11.19 -2.97
CA THR A 509 5.42 -9.80 -2.58
C THR A 509 6.57 -8.91 -3.01
N ARG A 510 6.23 -7.71 -3.48
CA ARG A 510 7.23 -6.80 -4.01
C ARG A 510 8.15 -6.28 -2.92
N GLN A 511 9.44 -6.30 -3.18
CA GLN A 511 10.40 -5.53 -2.44
C GLN A 511 10.38 -4.07 -2.94
N GLN A 512 10.73 -3.14 -2.06
CA GLN A 512 10.71 -1.71 -2.37
C GLN A 512 12.08 -1.06 -2.12
N PRO A 513 13.15 -1.52 -2.77
CA PRO A 513 14.45 -0.85 -2.69
C PRO A 513 14.34 0.56 -3.26
N ALA A 514 15.22 1.45 -2.82
CA ALA A 514 15.26 2.81 -3.33
C ALA A 514 16.66 3.39 -3.25
N VAL A 515 16.91 4.42 -4.04
CA VAL A 515 18.01 5.34 -3.87
C VAL A 515 17.45 6.70 -3.49
N PHE A 516 17.87 7.22 -2.36
CA PHE A 516 17.57 8.59 -1.96
C PHE A 516 18.67 9.52 -2.45
N ALA A 517 18.27 10.67 -2.95
CA ALA A 517 19.15 11.66 -3.54
C ALA A 517 18.85 13.05 -2.96
N GLN A 518 19.80 13.66 -2.30
CA GLN A 518 19.70 15.05 -1.81
C GLN A 518 20.33 16.00 -2.84
N PHE A 519 19.67 17.11 -3.06
CA PHE A 519 20.06 18.19 -4.01
C PHE A 519 20.17 19.50 -3.23
N GLU A 520 21.27 19.69 -2.55
CA GLU A 520 21.47 20.86 -1.69
C GLU A 520 21.22 22.17 -2.43
N GLY A 521 20.40 23.05 -1.85
CA GLY A 521 20.01 24.33 -2.43
C GLY A 521 18.92 24.28 -3.50
N ARG A 522 18.41 23.07 -3.88
CA ARG A 522 17.33 22.93 -4.86
C ARG A 522 15.99 22.74 -4.16
N ARG A 523 14.89 23.15 -4.81
CA ARG A 523 13.52 22.91 -4.32
C ARG A 523 12.80 21.95 -5.23
N LEU A 524 12.54 20.75 -4.71
CA LEU A 524 11.83 19.70 -5.45
C LEU A 524 10.30 19.78 -5.27
N ASN A 525 9.82 20.56 -4.30
CA ASN A 525 8.40 20.68 -3.94
C ASN A 525 7.71 19.32 -3.80
N ARG A 526 8.37 18.39 -3.08
CA ARG A 526 7.94 16.98 -2.95
C ARG A 526 6.56 16.79 -2.34
N PHE A 527 6.01 17.83 -1.77
CA PHE A 527 4.65 17.89 -1.25
C PHE A 527 3.61 18.25 -2.32
N ILE A 528 3.95 18.23 -3.60
CA ILE A 528 3.03 18.54 -4.70
C ILE A 528 2.84 17.30 -5.57
N GLY A 529 1.60 17.07 -5.98
CA GLY A 529 1.24 16.07 -6.97
C GLY A 529 0.96 14.67 -6.41
N PRO A 530 0.24 13.86 -7.16
CA PRO A 530 -0.05 12.49 -6.79
C PRO A 530 1.20 11.59 -6.90
N THR A 531 1.20 10.49 -6.15
CA THR A 531 2.30 9.51 -6.19
C THR A 531 2.56 8.98 -7.60
N ALA A 532 1.52 8.78 -8.41
CA ALA A 532 1.67 8.33 -9.79
C ALA A 532 2.10 9.42 -10.78
N GLN A 533 2.29 10.67 -10.35
CA GLN A 533 2.92 11.73 -11.14
C GLN A 533 4.43 11.51 -11.21
N ALA A 534 4.86 10.49 -11.92
CA ALA A 534 6.23 10.02 -11.97
C ALA A 534 6.73 9.96 -13.42
N MET A 535 8.05 10.13 -13.57
CA MET A 535 8.78 9.69 -14.76
C MET A 535 9.48 8.38 -14.43
N ALA A 536 9.39 7.43 -15.34
CA ALA A 536 9.92 6.08 -15.16
C ALA A 536 10.76 5.66 -16.37
N ILE A 537 11.65 4.68 -16.17
CA ILE A 537 12.32 3.93 -17.24
C ILE A 537 11.98 2.46 -17.12
N ALA A 538 11.84 1.79 -18.25
CA ALA A 538 11.58 0.35 -18.35
C ALA A 538 12.70 -0.42 -19.09
N ASP A 539 13.77 0.25 -19.47
CA ASP A 539 14.91 -0.33 -20.19
C ASP A 539 15.56 -1.48 -19.41
N LEU A 540 15.45 -1.47 -18.09
CA LEU A 540 15.99 -2.50 -17.20
C LEU A 540 14.91 -3.45 -16.66
N SER A 541 13.71 -3.47 -17.28
CA SER A 541 12.62 -4.40 -16.93
C SER A 541 12.62 -5.60 -17.87
N ALA A 542 12.00 -6.69 -17.45
CA ALA A 542 11.81 -7.89 -18.24
C ALA A 542 13.13 -8.33 -18.94
N ASP A 543 13.06 -8.67 -20.22
CA ASP A 543 14.21 -9.00 -21.07
C ASP A 543 14.58 -7.85 -22.03
N HIS A 544 14.33 -6.58 -21.65
CA HIS A 544 14.65 -5.40 -22.46
C HIS A 544 16.16 -5.16 -22.59
N PHE A 545 16.98 -5.83 -21.79
CA PHE A 545 18.43 -5.78 -21.81
C PHE A 545 19.05 -7.19 -21.75
N ASP A 546 20.35 -7.31 -22.02
CA ASP A 546 21.04 -8.60 -21.99
C ASP A 546 21.45 -8.99 -20.55
N HIS A 547 21.06 -10.18 -20.11
CA HIS A 547 21.35 -10.71 -18.78
C HIS A 547 22.60 -11.60 -18.71
N ARG A 548 23.27 -11.87 -19.85
CA ARG A 548 24.43 -12.76 -19.89
C ARG A 548 25.54 -12.27 -18.97
N GLY A 549 26.01 -13.14 -18.09
CA GLY A 549 27.07 -12.82 -17.15
C GLY A 549 26.63 -12.04 -15.90
N LEU A 550 25.37 -11.59 -15.79
CA LEU A 550 24.89 -10.81 -14.63
C LEU A 550 24.55 -11.70 -13.42
N GLY A 551 24.30 -12.99 -13.65
CA GLY A 551 23.98 -13.95 -12.59
C GLY A 551 22.56 -13.81 -12.01
N PHE A 552 21.66 -13.16 -12.75
CA PHE A 552 20.24 -13.09 -12.49
C PHE A 552 19.46 -13.01 -13.81
N ILE A 553 18.17 -13.24 -13.78
CA ILE A 553 17.23 -13.07 -14.88
C ILE A 553 16.16 -12.04 -14.51
N ARG A 554 15.48 -11.53 -15.51
CA ARG A 554 14.44 -10.50 -15.41
C ARG A 554 15.01 -9.17 -14.92
N GLY A 555 14.15 -8.22 -14.62
CA GLY A 555 14.56 -6.85 -14.41
C GLY A 555 13.75 -6.08 -13.38
N GLY A 556 13.73 -4.77 -13.55
CA GLY A 556 12.95 -3.88 -12.71
C GLY A 556 12.79 -2.49 -13.31
N ARG A 557 11.73 -1.82 -12.89
CA ARG A 557 11.45 -0.43 -13.25
C ARG A 557 12.09 0.52 -12.24
N ILE A 558 12.65 1.64 -12.72
CA ILE A 558 13.11 2.73 -11.89
C ILE A 558 12.23 3.95 -12.18
N ALA A 559 11.75 4.62 -11.13
CA ALA A 559 10.89 5.79 -11.26
C ALA A 559 11.22 6.85 -10.20
N ALA A 560 11.15 8.12 -10.58
CA ALA A 560 11.25 9.24 -9.65
C ALA A 560 9.88 9.87 -9.46
N PHE A 561 9.42 9.91 -8.22
CA PHE A 561 8.15 10.53 -7.88
C PHE A 561 8.18 11.21 -6.51
N ASN A 562 7.30 12.18 -6.34
CA ASN A 562 7.09 12.85 -5.06
C ASN A 562 6.35 11.89 -4.13
N GLN A 563 6.94 11.64 -2.98
CA GLN A 563 6.35 10.79 -1.95
C GLN A 563 6.86 11.21 -0.57
N TYR A 564 6.12 10.80 0.44
CA TYR A 564 6.32 11.07 1.85
C TYR A 564 6.03 12.51 2.26
N LEU A 565 4.93 12.65 2.97
CA LEU A 565 4.57 13.84 3.73
C LEU A 565 5.47 13.95 4.98
N PRO A 566 5.41 15.05 5.73
CA PRO A 566 6.40 15.36 6.77
C PRO A 566 6.65 14.30 7.83
N ILE A 567 5.61 13.63 8.35
CA ILE A 567 5.75 12.63 9.41
C ILE A 567 6.58 11.44 8.90
N GLU A 568 6.28 10.94 7.71
CA GLU A 568 7.04 9.83 7.13
C GLU A 568 8.42 10.25 6.68
N ALA A 569 8.52 11.41 6.00
CA ALA A 569 9.78 11.93 5.51
C ALA A 569 10.82 12.15 6.61
N SER A 570 10.38 12.58 7.80
CA SER A 570 11.28 12.79 8.95
C SER A 570 11.97 11.52 9.47
N GLY A 571 11.45 10.36 9.05
CA GLY A 571 12.06 9.04 9.34
C GLY A 571 13.05 8.54 8.29
N ILE A 572 13.25 9.26 7.18
CA ILE A 572 14.13 8.85 6.10
C ILE A 572 15.48 9.51 6.31
N LEU A 573 16.45 8.76 6.85
CA LEU A 573 17.76 9.25 7.22
C LEU A 573 18.87 8.52 6.44
N PRO A 574 19.96 9.22 6.11
CA PRO A 574 21.17 8.56 5.62
C PRO A 574 21.73 7.58 6.67
N PRO A 575 22.37 6.48 6.24
CA PRO A 575 23.06 5.58 7.16
C PRO A 575 24.03 6.31 8.11
N GLY A 576 24.00 5.97 9.40
CA GLY A 576 24.83 6.59 10.42
C GLY A 576 24.37 7.97 10.91
N MET A 577 23.29 8.52 10.34
CA MET A 577 22.71 9.76 10.85
C MET A 577 22.04 9.50 12.20
N PRO A 578 22.35 10.26 13.27
CA PRO A 578 21.63 10.15 14.54
C PRO A 578 20.14 10.43 14.38
N ARG A 579 19.32 9.68 15.10
CA ARG A 579 17.85 9.87 15.12
C ARG A 579 17.39 10.93 16.12
N TRP A 580 18.35 11.65 16.73
CA TRP A 580 18.07 12.66 17.74
C TRP A 580 19.16 13.73 17.77
N GLY A 581 18.88 14.82 18.50
CA GLY A 581 19.77 15.94 18.67
C GLY A 581 19.78 16.94 17.51
N ALA A 582 20.73 17.87 17.55
CA ALA A 582 20.86 18.94 16.56
C ALA A 582 21.09 18.39 15.15
N ALA A 583 21.83 17.28 15.02
CA ALA A 583 22.15 16.71 13.72
C ALA A 583 20.87 16.26 12.95
N TRP A 584 19.94 15.57 13.63
CA TRP A 584 18.66 15.18 13.03
C TRP A 584 17.79 16.39 12.69
N ARG A 585 17.64 17.32 13.65
CA ARG A 585 16.88 18.57 13.45
C ARG A 585 17.36 19.34 12.22
N ASP A 586 18.67 19.62 12.14
CA ASP A 586 19.24 20.45 11.08
C ASP A 586 19.25 19.74 9.73
N PHE A 587 19.51 18.43 9.72
CA PHE A 587 19.37 17.62 8.52
C PHE A 587 17.93 17.69 7.97
N PHE A 588 16.92 17.36 8.78
CA PHE A 588 15.55 17.30 8.27
C PHE A 588 15.01 18.66 7.83
N ARG A 589 15.35 19.72 8.57
CA ARG A 589 15.01 21.09 8.19
C ARG A 589 15.51 21.45 6.79
N GLY A 590 16.76 21.14 6.46
CA GLY A 590 17.37 21.43 5.16
C GLY A 590 16.91 20.44 4.08
N SER A 591 16.83 19.14 4.41
CA SER A 591 16.68 18.10 3.42
C SER A 591 15.23 17.77 3.03
N TYR A 592 14.21 18.19 3.80
CA TYR A 592 12.83 17.78 3.51
C TYR A 592 12.42 18.07 2.07
N ASN A 593 12.66 19.28 1.59
CA ASN A 593 12.28 19.69 0.23
C ASN A 593 13.41 19.52 -0.81
N GLU A 594 14.58 19.04 -0.38
CA GLU A 594 15.76 18.84 -1.22
C GLU A 594 16.02 17.36 -1.53
N THR A 595 15.23 16.43 -0.98
CA THR A 595 15.47 14.99 -1.13
C THR A 595 14.44 14.35 -2.05
N ALA A 596 14.90 13.68 -3.09
CA ALA A 596 14.11 12.80 -3.95
C ALA A 596 14.29 11.33 -3.56
N MET A 597 13.35 10.51 -4.03
CA MET A 597 13.44 9.06 -3.99
C MET A 597 13.35 8.51 -5.41
N LEU A 598 14.38 7.81 -5.85
CA LEU A 598 14.31 6.94 -7.02
C LEU A 598 13.84 5.58 -6.52
N PHE A 599 12.58 5.29 -6.81
CA PHE A 599 11.93 4.06 -6.41
C PHE A 599 12.21 2.96 -7.41
N ILE A 600 12.45 1.77 -6.93
CA ILE A 600 12.77 0.60 -7.75
C ILE A 600 11.70 -0.46 -7.53
N ASP A 601 11.10 -0.92 -8.62
CA ASP A 601 10.17 -2.04 -8.65
C ASP A 601 10.87 -3.27 -9.25
N PRO A 602 11.60 -4.09 -8.48
CA PRO A 602 12.20 -5.32 -9.00
C PRO A 602 11.14 -6.37 -9.28
N GLU A 603 11.36 -7.19 -10.26
CA GLU A 603 10.58 -8.41 -10.47
C GLU A 603 10.89 -9.42 -9.38
N ILE A 604 9.90 -10.22 -9.00
CA ILE A 604 10.02 -11.26 -7.97
C ILE A 604 9.61 -12.59 -8.61
N LEU A 605 10.53 -13.55 -8.56
CA LEU A 605 10.28 -14.90 -9.05
C LEU A 605 9.43 -15.69 -8.04
N PRO A 606 8.60 -16.63 -8.53
CA PRO A 606 7.90 -17.56 -7.65
C PRO A 606 8.85 -18.62 -7.10
N TYR A 607 8.71 -18.93 -5.81
CA TYR A 607 9.39 -20.03 -5.13
C TYR A 607 8.36 -20.89 -4.40
N ALA A 608 8.42 -22.20 -4.54
CA ALA A 608 7.51 -23.13 -3.87
C ALA A 608 7.65 -23.09 -2.33
N THR A 609 8.81 -22.66 -1.84
CA THR A 609 9.11 -22.45 -0.41
C THR A 609 8.44 -21.21 0.17
N ASN A 610 8.18 -20.21 -0.66
CA ASN A 610 7.41 -19.02 -0.28
C ASN A 610 5.93 -19.36 -0.33
N ARG A 611 5.27 -19.31 0.83
CA ARG A 611 3.91 -19.79 0.95
C ARG A 611 3.10 -19.14 2.05
N LEU A 612 1.80 -19.25 1.92
CA LEU A 612 0.78 -18.91 2.89
C LEU A 612 0.20 -20.21 3.46
N ASP A 613 0.20 -20.38 4.77
CA ASP A 613 -0.48 -21.49 5.42
C ASP A 613 -1.19 -21.02 6.71
N LEU A 614 -1.91 -21.91 7.37
CA LEU A 614 -2.59 -21.57 8.62
C LEU A 614 -1.61 -21.68 9.79
N ASP A 615 -1.53 -20.64 10.63
CA ASP A 615 -0.69 -20.66 11.82
C ASP A 615 -1.35 -21.54 12.91
N PRO A 616 -0.65 -22.56 13.43
CA PRO A 616 -1.22 -23.45 14.45
C PRO A 616 -1.35 -22.76 15.84
N ASP A 617 -0.56 -21.73 16.10
CA ASP A 617 -0.38 -21.14 17.43
C ASP A 617 -1.06 -19.77 17.58
N HIS A 618 -1.45 -19.15 16.46
CA HIS A 618 -2.07 -17.82 16.45
C HIS A 618 -3.44 -17.83 15.79
N ALA A 619 -4.40 -17.19 16.44
CA ALA A 619 -5.79 -17.14 15.99
C ALA A 619 -6.33 -15.70 15.97
N ASP A 620 -7.35 -15.47 15.11
CA ASP A 620 -8.12 -14.24 15.11
C ASP A 620 -9.08 -14.16 16.31
N ARG A 621 -9.79 -13.02 16.43
CA ARG A 621 -10.79 -12.83 17.51
C ARG A 621 -11.94 -13.85 17.51
N LEU A 622 -12.13 -14.61 16.43
CA LEU A 622 -13.12 -15.67 16.31
C LEU A 622 -12.54 -17.07 16.61
N GLY A 623 -11.27 -17.15 17.07
CA GLY A 623 -10.57 -18.39 17.37
C GLY A 623 -10.15 -19.17 16.12
N ARG A 624 -10.13 -18.56 14.93
CA ARG A 624 -9.71 -19.22 13.70
C ARG A 624 -8.23 -18.95 13.43
N PRO A 625 -7.44 -19.93 12.96
CA PRO A 625 -6.04 -19.72 12.60
C PRO A 625 -5.84 -18.50 11.70
N VAL A 626 -4.86 -17.65 12.01
CA VAL A 626 -4.44 -16.56 11.12
C VAL A 626 -3.56 -17.11 10.00
N ILE A 627 -3.31 -16.29 8.96
CA ILE A 627 -2.34 -16.67 7.92
C ILE A 627 -0.92 -16.59 8.46
N ARG A 628 -0.13 -17.63 8.19
CA ARG A 628 1.31 -17.64 8.39
C ARG A 628 2.00 -17.46 7.04
N ILE A 629 2.87 -16.48 6.96
CA ILE A 629 3.62 -16.13 5.77
C ILE A 629 5.03 -16.69 5.91
N THR A 630 5.43 -17.62 5.04
CA THR A 630 6.82 -18.01 4.87
C THR A 630 7.35 -17.34 3.62
N PHE A 631 8.27 -16.37 3.76
CA PHE A 631 8.76 -15.58 2.63
C PHE A 631 10.16 -15.06 2.85
N ASP A 632 11.02 -15.26 1.85
CA ASP A 632 12.27 -14.54 1.63
C ASP A 632 12.51 -14.36 0.13
N ILE A 633 13.35 -13.39 -0.24
CA ILE A 633 13.82 -13.23 -1.63
C ILE A 633 14.97 -14.19 -1.93
N GLY A 634 15.07 -14.63 -3.18
CA GLY A 634 16.16 -15.48 -3.66
C GLY A 634 17.44 -14.71 -3.97
N ASP A 635 18.50 -15.43 -4.34
CA ASP A 635 19.74 -14.82 -4.78
C ASP A 635 19.58 -14.05 -6.10
N ASN A 636 18.66 -14.50 -6.95
CA ASN A 636 18.26 -13.79 -8.16
C ASN A 636 17.86 -12.34 -7.84
N GLU A 637 16.91 -12.17 -6.92
CA GLU A 637 16.37 -10.85 -6.54
C GLU A 637 17.43 -10.00 -5.81
N ARG A 638 18.29 -10.61 -4.98
CA ARG A 638 19.35 -9.86 -4.28
C ARG A 638 20.35 -9.25 -5.26
N ARG A 639 20.76 -10.01 -6.29
CA ARG A 639 21.65 -9.51 -7.36
C ARG A 639 20.98 -8.49 -8.24
N LEU A 640 19.73 -8.74 -8.65
CA LEU A 640 18.91 -7.82 -9.42
C LEU A 640 18.74 -6.49 -8.69
N ILE A 641 18.38 -6.50 -7.41
CA ILE A 641 18.18 -5.28 -6.61
C ILE A 641 19.49 -4.48 -6.52
N ALA A 642 20.62 -5.14 -6.30
CA ALA A 642 21.93 -4.46 -6.28
C ALA A 642 22.25 -3.79 -7.61
N PHE A 643 21.99 -4.48 -8.72
CA PHE A 643 22.16 -3.96 -10.08
C PHE A 643 21.26 -2.73 -10.36
N LEU A 644 19.99 -2.81 -10.01
CA LEU A 644 19.05 -1.70 -10.19
C LEU A 644 19.37 -0.51 -9.30
N GLN A 645 19.84 -0.74 -8.06
CA GLN A 645 20.30 0.32 -7.18
C GLN A 645 21.54 1.02 -7.73
N GLU A 646 22.43 0.30 -8.42
CA GLU A 646 23.58 0.88 -9.09
C GLU A 646 23.14 1.78 -10.24
N ALA A 647 22.22 1.31 -11.10
CA ALA A 647 21.66 2.11 -12.19
C ALA A 647 20.94 3.37 -11.66
N ALA A 648 20.12 3.23 -10.62
CA ALA A 648 19.44 4.35 -9.98
C ALA A 648 20.44 5.34 -9.37
N THR A 649 21.58 4.85 -8.83
CA THR A 649 22.65 5.70 -8.31
C THR A 649 23.32 6.52 -9.42
N ARG A 650 23.60 5.90 -10.59
CA ARG A 650 24.13 6.63 -11.76
C ARG A 650 23.18 7.73 -12.24
N ILE A 651 21.89 7.39 -12.37
CA ILE A 651 20.87 8.39 -12.77
C ILE A 651 20.83 9.54 -11.75
N ALA A 652 20.79 9.24 -10.45
CA ALA A 652 20.74 10.26 -9.41
C ALA A 652 22.01 11.14 -9.39
N THR A 653 23.17 10.57 -9.69
CA THR A 653 24.42 11.32 -9.87
C THR A 653 24.33 12.25 -11.10
N ALA A 654 23.80 11.74 -12.22
CA ALA A 654 23.57 12.52 -13.43
C ALA A 654 22.52 13.63 -13.24
N MET A 655 21.58 13.47 -12.29
CA MET A 655 20.65 14.52 -11.85
C MET A 655 21.35 15.64 -11.06
N GLY A 656 22.59 15.45 -10.61
CA GLY A 656 23.35 16.42 -9.81
C GLY A 656 23.14 16.27 -8.30
N ALA A 657 22.83 15.08 -7.81
CA ALA A 657 22.70 14.83 -6.38
C ALA A 657 24.01 15.10 -5.62
N THR A 658 23.92 15.82 -4.50
CA THR A 658 25.05 16.16 -3.63
C THR A 658 25.32 15.10 -2.56
N ARG A 659 24.30 14.32 -2.22
CA ARG A 659 24.38 13.17 -1.29
C ARG A 659 23.47 12.07 -1.76
N LEU A 660 23.93 10.82 -1.67
CA LEU A 660 23.20 9.62 -2.07
C LEU A 660 23.23 8.58 -0.95
N TRP A 661 22.13 7.87 -0.77
CA TRP A 661 22.11 6.67 0.08
C TRP A 661 21.07 5.66 -0.42
N ARG A 662 21.34 4.39 -0.19
CA ARG A 662 20.48 3.28 -0.61
C ARG A 662 19.63 2.79 0.57
N ARG A 663 18.38 2.51 0.31
CA ARG A 663 17.56 1.70 1.21
C ARG A 663 17.86 0.24 0.89
N PRO A 664 18.37 -0.56 1.85
CA PRO A 664 18.58 -2.00 1.63
C PRO A 664 17.25 -2.69 1.35
N PRO A 665 17.27 -3.90 0.75
CA PRO A 665 16.10 -4.76 0.69
C PRO A 665 15.51 -4.92 2.08
N LEU A 666 14.21 -4.72 2.20
CA LEU A 666 13.52 -4.92 3.46
C LEU A 666 13.28 -6.41 3.67
N THR A 667 13.27 -6.88 4.91
CA THR A 667 12.96 -8.26 5.25
C THR A 667 11.45 -8.42 5.50
N GLY A 668 10.86 -9.48 4.94
CA GLY A 668 9.47 -9.85 5.17
C GLY A 668 8.46 -9.28 4.17
N PRO A 669 7.17 -9.49 4.42
CA PRO A 669 6.06 -9.05 3.56
C PRO A 669 5.74 -7.58 3.84
N ILE A 670 6.39 -6.68 3.12
CA ILE A 670 6.37 -5.24 3.38
C ILE A 670 5.50 -4.44 2.42
N SER A 671 5.01 -5.07 1.36
CA SER A 671 4.25 -4.43 0.27
C SER A 671 2.77 -4.80 0.34
N THR A 672 1.95 -4.09 -0.43
CA THR A 672 0.57 -4.45 -0.76
C THR A 672 0.45 -5.07 -2.16
N HIS A 673 1.58 -5.36 -2.81
CA HIS A 673 1.64 -6.10 -4.07
C HIS A 673 1.82 -7.61 -3.79
N ASP A 674 0.90 -8.16 -2.97
CA ASP A 674 0.88 -9.57 -2.60
C ASP A 674 0.15 -10.36 -3.67
N VAL A 675 0.85 -11.31 -4.29
CA VAL A 675 0.33 -12.14 -5.39
C VAL A 675 0.76 -13.60 -5.22
N GLY A 676 0.13 -14.49 -5.98
CA GLY A 676 0.35 -15.92 -5.80
C GLY A 676 -0.41 -16.49 -4.59
N GLY A 677 -0.27 -17.77 -4.34
CA GLY A 677 -1.01 -18.49 -3.30
C GLY A 677 -2.20 -19.29 -3.82
N THR A 678 -2.75 -18.92 -4.99
CA THR A 678 -3.77 -19.70 -5.71
C THR A 678 -3.47 -19.65 -7.21
N ARG A 679 -2.20 -19.95 -7.57
CA ARG A 679 -1.65 -19.78 -8.91
C ARG A 679 -2.54 -20.42 -9.98
N MET A 680 -2.75 -19.72 -11.11
CA MET A 680 -3.42 -20.27 -12.27
C MET A 680 -2.51 -21.14 -13.13
N GLY A 681 -3.10 -22.10 -13.86
CA GLY A 681 -2.42 -22.98 -14.80
C GLY A 681 -3.37 -24.02 -15.36
N ASP A 682 -3.00 -24.64 -16.47
CA ASP A 682 -3.80 -25.67 -17.14
C ASP A 682 -3.67 -27.05 -16.48
N ASP A 683 -2.62 -27.25 -15.67
CA ASP A 683 -2.34 -28.50 -14.96
C ASP A 683 -2.79 -28.42 -13.49
N ALA A 684 -3.86 -29.12 -13.16
CA ALA A 684 -4.41 -29.18 -11.81
C ALA A 684 -3.41 -29.69 -10.73
N GLU A 685 -2.39 -30.47 -11.11
CA GLU A 685 -1.34 -30.92 -10.18
C GLU A 685 -0.39 -29.78 -9.78
N ARG A 686 -0.32 -28.72 -10.56
CA ARG A 686 0.60 -27.60 -10.41
C ARG A 686 -0.07 -26.26 -10.15
N ALA A 687 -1.40 -26.19 -10.29
CA ALA A 687 -2.18 -24.97 -10.16
C ALA A 687 -3.43 -25.19 -9.31
N VAL A 688 -3.97 -24.11 -8.78
CA VAL A 688 -5.23 -24.12 -8.01
C VAL A 688 -6.42 -23.79 -8.90
N VAL A 689 -6.23 -22.88 -9.84
CA VAL A 689 -7.30 -22.40 -10.74
C VAL A 689 -6.86 -22.47 -12.20
N ASP A 690 -7.84 -22.55 -13.10
CA ASP A 690 -7.65 -22.43 -14.53
C ASP A 690 -7.40 -20.96 -14.97
N SER A 691 -7.24 -20.73 -16.26
CA SER A 691 -7.00 -19.39 -16.84
C SER A 691 -8.16 -18.40 -16.67
N LEU A 692 -9.32 -18.84 -16.23
CA LEU A 692 -10.52 -18.03 -15.95
C LEU A 692 -10.78 -17.85 -14.46
N GLY A 693 -9.94 -18.46 -13.61
CA GLY A 693 -10.07 -18.41 -12.17
C GLY A 693 -10.98 -19.51 -11.56
N GLY A 694 -11.47 -20.46 -12.39
CA GLY A 694 -12.23 -21.62 -11.92
C GLY A 694 -11.33 -22.58 -11.13
N VAL A 695 -11.78 -22.99 -9.94
CA VAL A 695 -11.01 -23.93 -9.10
C VAL A 695 -11.12 -25.34 -9.67
N HIS A 696 -9.98 -25.98 -9.95
CA HIS A 696 -9.93 -27.25 -10.68
C HIS A 696 -10.75 -28.39 -10.05
N ASP A 697 -10.72 -28.51 -8.73
CA ASP A 697 -11.37 -29.59 -8.00
C ASP A 697 -12.72 -29.19 -7.34
N THR A 698 -13.16 -27.94 -7.50
CA THR A 698 -14.35 -27.40 -6.84
C THR A 698 -15.25 -26.68 -7.85
N PRO A 699 -16.14 -27.39 -8.56
CA PRO A 699 -17.07 -26.78 -9.50
C PRO A 699 -17.91 -25.66 -8.87
N GLY A 700 -18.19 -24.61 -9.63
CA GLY A 700 -18.98 -23.46 -9.15
C GLY A 700 -18.19 -22.46 -8.28
N LEU A 701 -16.90 -22.70 -8.01
CA LEU A 701 -16.01 -21.79 -7.27
C LEU A 701 -15.01 -21.12 -8.21
N PHE A 702 -14.95 -19.80 -8.14
CA PHE A 702 -13.94 -18.97 -8.82
C PHE A 702 -13.11 -18.22 -7.79
N VAL A 703 -11.80 -18.19 -7.96
CA VAL A 703 -10.89 -17.35 -7.17
C VAL A 703 -10.29 -16.29 -8.10
N LEU A 704 -10.45 -15.02 -7.72
CA LEU A 704 -10.03 -13.88 -8.53
C LEU A 704 -9.16 -12.92 -7.71
N GLY A 705 -8.27 -12.23 -8.42
CA GLY A 705 -7.38 -11.25 -7.81
C GLY A 705 -5.91 -11.62 -7.94
N GLY A 706 -5.05 -10.90 -7.23
CA GLY A 706 -3.59 -11.12 -7.29
C GLY A 706 -3.15 -12.52 -6.85
N SER A 707 -3.95 -13.22 -6.05
CA SER A 707 -3.62 -14.58 -5.61
C SER A 707 -3.44 -15.58 -6.76
N THR A 708 -4.05 -15.34 -7.92
CA THR A 708 -4.00 -16.23 -9.08
C THR A 708 -2.76 -16.04 -9.96
N PHE A 709 -1.91 -15.07 -9.66
CA PHE A 709 -0.74 -14.73 -10.48
C PHE A 709 0.30 -15.85 -10.51
N VAL A 710 0.91 -16.01 -11.70
CA VAL A 710 1.99 -16.98 -11.97
C VAL A 710 3.35 -16.36 -11.66
N SER A 711 3.51 -15.05 -11.92
CA SER A 711 4.73 -14.27 -11.71
C SER A 711 4.38 -12.85 -11.26
N LEU A 712 5.37 -12.09 -10.74
CA LEU A 712 5.22 -10.69 -10.37
C LEU A 712 6.21 -9.81 -11.17
N PRO A 713 5.83 -9.36 -12.37
CA PRO A 713 6.64 -8.46 -13.19
C PRO A 713 6.88 -7.10 -12.56
N ALA A 714 7.77 -6.29 -13.15
CA ALA A 714 8.15 -4.95 -12.70
C ALA A 714 7.01 -3.89 -12.77
N VAL A 715 5.81 -4.31 -13.05
CA VAL A 715 4.62 -3.47 -13.24
C VAL A 715 3.66 -3.61 -12.06
N ASN A 716 2.99 -2.52 -11.68
CA ASN A 716 1.98 -2.57 -10.62
C ASN A 716 0.83 -3.53 -11.01
N PRO A 717 0.42 -4.49 -10.18
CA PRO A 717 -0.42 -5.61 -10.59
C PRO A 717 -1.90 -5.25 -10.81
N THR A 718 -2.37 -4.10 -10.31
CA THR A 718 -3.81 -3.79 -10.20
C THR A 718 -4.53 -3.80 -11.55
N LEU A 719 -3.94 -3.22 -12.62
CA LEU A 719 -4.59 -3.19 -13.92
C LEU A 719 -4.77 -4.60 -14.50
N THR A 720 -3.76 -5.46 -14.37
CA THR A 720 -3.81 -6.87 -14.79
C THR A 720 -4.84 -7.65 -13.97
N ILE A 721 -4.91 -7.42 -12.65
CA ILE A 721 -5.94 -8.00 -11.78
C ILE A 721 -7.35 -7.66 -12.31
N LEU A 722 -7.58 -6.41 -12.72
CA LEU A 722 -8.89 -5.98 -13.22
C LEU A 722 -9.21 -6.52 -14.61
N ALA A 723 -8.21 -6.62 -15.49
CA ALA A 723 -8.37 -7.25 -16.80
C ALA A 723 -8.77 -8.74 -16.67
N LEU A 724 -8.09 -9.48 -15.79
CA LEU A 724 -8.45 -10.87 -15.46
C LEU A 724 -9.84 -10.98 -14.85
N ALA A 725 -10.21 -10.06 -13.96
CA ALA A 725 -11.52 -10.04 -13.32
C ALA A 725 -12.66 -9.77 -14.34
N LEU A 726 -12.45 -8.86 -15.29
CA LEU A 726 -13.40 -8.60 -16.39
C LEU A 726 -13.58 -9.83 -17.29
N ARG A 727 -12.46 -10.51 -17.64
CA ARG A 727 -12.48 -11.72 -18.45
C ARG A 727 -13.24 -12.86 -17.75
N ALA A 728 -12.97 -13.08 -16.47
CA ALA A 728 -13.69 -14.07 -15.67
C ALA A 728 -15.18 -13.72 -15.52
N ALA A 729 -15.52 -12.45 -15.31
CA ALA A 729 -16.90 -12.01 -15.19
C ALA A 729 -17.70 -12.22 -16.49
N ASP A 730 -17.11 -11.99 -17.68
CA ASP A 730 -17.76 -12.28 -18.96
C ASP A 730 -17.99 -13.77 -19.13
N HIS A 731 -17.06 -14.63 -18.73
CA HIS A 731 -17.23 -16.08 -18.73
C HIS A 731 -18.39 -16.52 -17.81
N ILE A 732 -18.41 -16.04 -16.57
CA ILE A 732 -19.47 -16.34 -15.58
C ILE A 732 -20.84 -15.84 -16.09
N ALA A 733 -20.87 -14.73 -16.81
CA ALA A 733 -22.07 -14.20 -17.46
C ALA A 733 -22.54 -15.03 -18.68
N GLY A 734 -21.73 -15.96 -19.16
CA GLY A 734 -21.99 -16.72 -20.40
C GLY A 734 -21.77 -15.93 -21.68
N LYS A 735 -20.95 -14.87 -21.64
CA LYS A 735 -20.61 -14.05 -22.79
C LYS A 735 -19.40 -14.62 -23.53
N ALA A 736 -19.36 -14.39 -24.85
CA ALA A 736 -18.16 -14.68 -25.63
C ALA A 736 -16.99 -13.78 -25.13
N PRO A 737 -15.75 -14.27 -25.21
CA PRO A 737 -14.57 -13.44 -24.92
C PRO A 737 -14.53 -12.18 -25.77
N MET A 738 -14.09 -11.07 -25.20
CA MET A 738 -13.79 -9.85 -25.96
C MET A 738 -12.66 -10.11 -26.97
N ARG A 739 -12.75 -9.53 -28.15
CA ARG A 739 -11.77 -9.67 -29.25
C ARG A 739 -11.11 -8.34 -29.57
#